data_8000376644300ab749dabb17a115b9ba
#
_entry.id   8000376644300ab749dabb17a115b9ba
#
_cell.length_a   1.000
_cell.length_b   1.000
_cell.length_c   1.000
_cell.angle_alpha   90.00
_cell.angle_beta   90.00
_cell.angle_gamma   90.00
#
_symmetry.space_group_name_H-M   'P 1'
#
loop_
_entity.id
_entity.type
_entity.pdbx_description
1 polymer ?
#
loop_
_entity_poly.entity_id
_entity_poly.type
_entity_poly.pdbx_seq_one_letter_code
_entity_poly.pdbx_strand_id
1 'polypeptide(L)'
;MIASLNFPALHASHSAIWFAHPGKPAVRISKGEAIARAAETPLIMLNAPLIAQRLGYPELSGLDLLELFAFVHPAQFMVPTPMGLVRALKLELPLPFRGGGNAPELALQSPLPTLSPKGERAEQGLPESSIPALLHAAAEALIATLERPDWPQREGAWTGLQALARLRWPWAGVASRHLKAPEKAERWLFSRLPEWEEQPPRPQPRQITLAENDAEAQLEALTGAGAERREGQRQFARTAAHIFAPREKRAEPHMLLAEAGTGIGKTLGYLAPASLWSHAAGGTVWISTYTKALQRQLSRETERIYADEAEFRKRVVIRKGRENYLCLLNLEDALQGGFQNRAAVLAQLVARWAAYSRDGDMIGGDLPGWLTTLFRRAGVTALTDRRGECVYAGCPHYRKCFIEHAARSSQNADLVIANHALVMVNAARAREQQGRPTRIIFDEGHHLHDAADSMFAVALTGQETVEMRRWVMGPEGKSRGRRRGLAARLSDVASYDELGGRAIEAARIAAEALPGEGWLARIREGAPSGEIEQLLAAIRGTVYARDESGAEDAGYGLETELAELDGPLIAAAMEAARAIHALHQPLVALGRRLEILIEDPPDWLDGPARARIEGAIASLGWRIDLLAAWASLLGRIGGPADPDFVDWLALDRVEGREYDM
;
A
#
# COMPACT_ATOMS: atom_id res chain seq x y z
N MET A 1 24.73 27.04 22.42
CA MET A 1 25.42 25.77 22.57
C MET A 1 24.36 24.73 22.90
N ILE A 2 24.09 23.81 21.99
CA ILE A 2 23.20 22.67 22.21
C ILE A 2 23.83 21.83 23.31
N ALA A 3 23.09 21.49 24.38
CA ALA A 3 23.60 20.56 25.38
C ALA A 3 23.95 19.26 24.63
N SER A 4 25.23 18.89 24.63
CA SER A 4 25.73 17.73 23.89
C SER A 4 24.93 16.49 24.30
N LEU A 5 24.42 15.76 23.28
CA LEU A 5 23.74 14.49 23.50
C LEU A 5 24.72 13.51 24.16
N ASN A 6 24.47 13.17 25.42
CA ASN A 6 25.39 12.36 26.22
C ASN A 6 25.17 10.85 26.09
N PHE A 7 24.61 10.40 24.95
CA PHE A 7 24.33 9.00 24.68
C PHE A 7 25.39 8.41 23.73
N PRO A 8 25.93 7.23 24.02
CA PRO A 8 26.86 6.58 23.12
C PRO A 8 26.18 6.09 21.84
N ALA A 9 26.93 5.95 20.77
CA ALA A 9 26.47 5.44 19.48
C ALA A 9 27.02 4.04 19.21
N LEU A 10 26.17 3.19 18.60
CA LEU A 10 26.49 1.84 18.20
C LEU A 10 26.22 1.64 16.71
N HIS A 11 27.21 1.09 16.02
CA HIS A 11 27.06 0.57 14.66
C HIS A 11 27.49 -0.89 14.62
N ALA A 12 26.68 -1.75 14.01
CA ALA A 12 27.05 -3.15 13.78
C ALA A 12 26.90 -3.45 12.29
N SER A 13 28.01 -3.91 11.68
CA SER A 13 28.05 -4.47 10.33
C SER A 13 28.12 -6.01 10.39
N HIS A 14 28.31 -6.66 9.25
CA HIS A 14 28.61 -8.10 9.20
C HIS A 14 30.02 -8.41 9.69
N SER A 15 30.95 -7.43 9.59
CA SER A 15 32.38 -7.60 9.87
C SER A 15 32.80 -7.14 11.25
N ALA A 16 32.13 -6.12 11.82
CA ALA A 16 32.55 -5.50 13.06
C ALA A 16 31.41 -4.77 13.79
N ILE A 17 31.60 -4.58 15.08
CA ILE A 17 30.73 -3.77 15.93
C ILE A 17 31.55 -2.62 16.48
N TRP A 18 31.09 -1.40 16.22
CA TRP A 18 31.75 -0.15 16.59
C TRP A 18 30.92 0.63 17.59
N PHE A 19 31.56 1.09 18.63
CA PHE A 19 30.95 1.84 19.73
C PHE A 19 31.73 3.11 20.00
N ALA A 20 31.06 4.23 20.24
CA ALA A 20 31.71 5.47 20.64
C ALA A 20 30.87 6.26 21.64
N HIS A 21 31.52 6.87 22.63
CA HIS A 21 30.95 7.96 23.40
C HIS A 21 31.04 9.28 22.61
N PRO A 22 30.18 10.27 22.90
CA PRO A 22 30.24 11.58 22.26
C PRO A 22 31.65 12.18 22.33
N GLY A 23 32.17 12.65 21.20
CA GLY A 23 33.48 13.27 21.12
C GLY A 23 34.68 12.34 21.34
N LYS A 24 34.49 11.04 21.51
CA LYS A 24 35.54 10.05 21.64
C LYS A 24 35.70 9.19 20.40
N PRO A 25 36.93 8.70 20.09
CA PRO A 25 37.15 7.78 19.00
C PRO A 25 36.33 6.48 19.20
N ALA A 26 35.89 5.90 18.07
CA ALA A 26 35.15 4.64 18.12
C ALA A 26 36.11 3.47 18.44
N VAL A 27 35.61 2.55 19.23
CA VAL A 27 36.30 1.31 19.60
C VAL A 27 35.51 0.10 19.07
N ARG A 28 36.26 -0.91 18.64
CA ARG A 28 35.67 -2.19 18.26
C ARG A 28 35.33 -3.00 19.49
N ILE A 29 34.10 -3.52 19.60
CA ILE A 29 33.62 -4.27 20.74
C ILE A 29 33.03 -5.62 20.33
N SER A 30 32.86 -6.53 21.28
CA SER A 30 32.21 -7.83 21.07
C SER A 30 30.67 -7.71 21.10
N LYS A 31 29.95 -8.73 20.59
CA LYS A 31 28.48 -8.80 20.67
C LYS A 31 27.98 -8.75 22.13
N GLY A 32 28.61 -9.52 23.02
CA GLY A 32 28.25 -9.53 24.45
C GLY A 32 28.41 -8.17 25.10
N GLU A 33 29.51 -7.47 24.79
CA GLU A 33 29.76 -6.12 25.31
C GLU A 33 28.75 -5.10 24.76
N ALA A 34 28.38 -5.20 23.47
CA ALA A 34 27.37 -4.33 22.89
C ALA A 34 25.99 -4.50 23.58
N ILE A 35 25.60 -5.73 23.86
CA ILE A 35 24.35 -6.05 24.58
C ILE A 35 24.41 -5.54 26.01
N ALA A 36 25.52 -5.75 26.73
CA ALA A 36 25.69 -5.26 28.11
C ALA A 36 25.58 -3.72 28.18
N ARG A 37 26.24 -3.00 27.26
CA ARG A 37 26.15 -1.53 27.20
C ARG A 37 24.77 -1.03 26.82
N ALA A 38 24.04 -1.75 25.96
CA ALA A 38 22.65 -1.42 25.63
C ALA A 38 21.69 -1.58 26.81
N ALA A 39 22.02 -2.47 27.75
CA ALA A 39 21.25 -2.64 28.99
C ALA A 39 21.54 -1.54 30.02
N GLU A 40 22.75 -0.96 30.00
CA GLU A 40 23.15 0.10 30.92
C GLU A 40 22.61 1.48 30.50
N THR A 41 22.70 1.82 29.21
CA THR A 41 22.29 3.13 28.68
C THR A 41 21.68 3.01 27.28
N PRO A 42 20.70 3.87 26.95
CA PRO A 42 20.18 3.94 25.59
C PRO A 42 21.27 4.28 24.60
N LEU A 43 21.38 3.52 23.49
CA LEU A 43 22.38 3.72 22.45
C LEU A 43 21.75 4.39 21.22
N ILE A 44 22.44 5.35 20.62
CA ILE A 44 22.07 5.92 19.34
C ILE A 44 22.43 4.90 18.24
N MET A 45 21.44 4.52 17.44
CA MET A 45 21.57 3.53 16.39
C MET A 45 20.85 3.97 15.13
N LEU A 46 21.26 3.43 13.99
CA LEU A 46 20.55 3.54 12.74
C LEU A 46 19.91 2.18 12.43
N ASN A 47 18.60 2.10 12.40
CA ASN A 47 17.83 0.87 12.18
C ASN A 47 18.03 -0.16 13.33
N ALA A 48 17.50 0.13 14.50
CA ALA A 48 17.63 -0.73 15.67
C ALA A 48 17.20 -2.20 15.43
N PRO A 49 16.11 -2.53 14.68
CA PRO A 49 15.80 -3.90 14.34
C PRO A 49 16.89 -4.65 13.57
N LEU A 50 17.57 -3.98 12.64
CA LEU A 50 18.67 -4.57 11.89
C LEU A 50 19.88 -4.82 12.80
N ILE A 51 20.19 -3.87 13.69
CA ILE A 51 21.25 -4.05 14.70
C ILE A 51 20.92 -5.20 15.64
N ALA A 52 19.67 -5.29 16.12
CA ALA A 52 19.17 -6.39 16.96
C ALA A 52 19.37 -7.76 16.28
N GLN A 53 19.04 -7.87 14.99
CA GLN A 53 19.24 -9.08 14.20
C GLN A 53 20.73 -9.46 14.10
N ARG A 54 21.63 -8.49 13.84
CA ARG A 54 23.08 -8.71 13.73
C ARG A 54 23.71 -9.13 15.05
N LEU A 55 23.21 -8.60 16.16
CA LEU A 55 23.65 -8.99 17.50
C LEU A 55 23.07 -10.33 17.94
N GLY A 56 21.97 -10.80 17.34
CA GLY A 56 21.21 -11.96 17.80
C GLY A 56 20.42 -11.69 19.09
N TYR A 57 20.06 -10.42 19.33
CA TYR A 57 19.33 -9.98 20.53
C TYR A 57 18.05 -9.22 20.13
N PRO A 58 16.91 -9.91 20.00
CA PRO A 58 15.65 -9.33 19.47
C PRO A 58 15.05 -8.22 20.34
N GLU A 59 15.38 -8.18 21.62
CA GLU A 59 14.86 -7.21 22.60
C GLU A 59 15.65 -5.90 22.62
N LEU A 60 16.65 -5.75 21.75
CA LEU A 60 17.43 -4.53 21.67
C LEU A 60 16.53 -3.31 21.45
N SER A 61 16.58 -2.37 22.36
CA SER A 61 15.89 -1.09 22.31
C SER A 61 16.89 0.04 22.47
N GLY A 62 16.61 1.18 21.84
CA GLY A 62 17.48 2.35 21.94
C GLY A 62 16.97 3.54 21.14
N LEU A 63 17.83 4.51 20.92
CA LEU A 63 17.58 5.77 20.22
C LEU A 63 17.75 5.56 18.71
N ASP A 64 16.71 5.04 18.04
CA ASP A 64 16.76 4.82 16.58
C ASP A 64 16.64 6.13 15.80
N LEU A 65 17.63 6.44 15.00
CA LEU A 65 17.69 7.66 14.18
C LEU A 65 16.65 7.67 13.06
N LEU A 66 16.21 6.51 12.57
CA LEU A 66 15.15 6.46 11.58
C LEU A 66 13.81 6.93 12.18
N GLU A 67 13.52 6.56 13.42
CA GLU A 67 12.31 7.05 14.11
C GLU A 67 12.37 8.55 14.35
N LEU A 68 13.53 9.06 14.79
CA LEU A 68 13.72 10.49 14.98
C LEU A 68 13.62 11.25 13.65
N PHE A 69 14.21 10.71 12.59
CA PHE A 69 14.11 11.29 11.25
C PHE A 69 12.65 11.34 10.75
N ALA A 70 11.89 10.24 10.91
CA ALA A 70 10.47 10.20 10.56
C ALA A 70 9.63 11.24 11.34
N PHE A 71 10.01 11.51 12.58
CA PHE A 71 9.37 12.53 13.40
C PHE A 71 9.72 13.96 12.94
N VAL A 72 10.99 14.24 12.68
CA VAL A 72 11.50 15.58 12.33
C VAL A 72 11.20 15.92 10.87
N HIS A 73 11.39 14.99 9.95
CA HIS A 73 11.21 15.14 8.50
C HIS A 73 10.17 14.18 7.95
N PRO A 74 8.89 14.29 8.36
CA PRO A 74 7.83 13.46 7.81
C PRO A 74 7.66 13.73 6.30
N ALA A 75 7.31 12.70 5.56
CA ALA A 75 7.14 12.74 4.10
C ALA A 75 8.40 13.14 3.29
N GLN A 76 9.59 12.98 3.90
CA GLN A 76 10.86 13.18 3.21
C GLN A 76 11.54 11.82 2.97
N PHE A 77 11.90 11.56 1.71
CA PHE A 77 12.65 10.35 1.37
C PHE A 77 14.11 10.44 1.86
N MET A 78 14.58 9.37 2.46
CA MET A 78 15.98 9.18 2.85
C MET A 78 16.35 7.71 2.73
N VAL A 79 17.51 7.41 2.16
CA VAL A 79 18.05 6.04 2.13
C VAL A 79 18.50 5.67 3.54
N PRO A 80 18.07 4.53 4.14
CA PRO A 80 18.33 4.19 5.54
C PRO A 80 19.76 3.66 5.75
N THR A 81 20.75 4.43 5.28
CA THR A 81 22.18 4.18 5.42
C THR A 81 22.89 5.38 6.03
N PRO A 82 24.09 5.21 6.61
CA PRO A 82 24.86 6.34 7.12
C PRO A 82 25.07 7.45 6.08
N MET A 83 25.39 7.10 4.84
CA MET A 83 25.51 8.07 3.75
C MET A 83 24.19 8.72 3.36
N GLY A 84 23.08 7.99 3.49
CA GLY A 84 21.75 8.54 3.28
C GLY A 84 21.42 9.64 4.29
N LEU A 85 21.78 9.46 5.57
CA LEU A 85 21.67 10.50 6.60
C LEU A 85 22.55 11.73 6.27
N VAL A 86 23.80 11.51 5.88
CA VAL A 86 24.71 12.60 5.46
C VAL A 86 24.08 13.47 4.38
N ARG A 87 23.58 12.83 3.33
CA ARG A 87 22.95 13.52 2.20
C ARG A 87 21.66 14.24 2.60
N ALA A 88 20.79 13.56 3.35
CA ALA A 88 19.49 14.10 3.75
C ALA A 88 19.62 15.30 4.71
N LEU A 89 20.59 15.25 5.63
CA LEU A 89 20.83 16.27 6.63
C LEU A 89 21.94 17.26 6.21
N LYS A 90 22.57 17.09 5.03
CA LYS A 90 23.65 17.91 4.52
C LYS A 90 24.82 18.03 5.51
N LEU A 91 25.16 16.90 6.14
CA LEU A 91 26.24 16.87 7.13
C LEU A 91 27.60 16.97 6.43
N GLU A 92 28.51 17.71 7.05
CA GLU A 92 29.94 17.68 6.67
C GLU A 92 30.53 16.34 7.10
N LEU A 93 31.20 15.66 6.18
CA LEU A 93 31.92 14.43 6.52
C LEU A 93 33.06 14.77 7.46
N PRO A 94 33.19 14.06 8.60
CA PRO A 94 34.39 14.22 9.42
C PRO A 94 35.61 13.88 8.57
N LEU A 95 36.52 14.84 8.42
CA LEU A 95 37.80 14.63 7.73
C LEU A 95 38.50 13.40 8.33
N PRO A 96 38.99 12.46 7.51
CA PRO A 96 39.75 11.35 8.05
C PRO A 96 40.93 11.93 8.85
N PHE A 97 41.13 11.42 10.07
CA PHE A 97 42.30 11.75 10.90
C PHE A 97 43.53 11.64 10.00
N ARG A 98 44.23 12.72 9.77
CA ARG A 98 45.45 12.75 8.97
C ARG A 98 46.56 11.96 9.65
N GLY A 99 46.58 10.66 9.41
CA GLY A 99 47.77 9.86 9.43
C GLY A 99 48.39 9.99 8.04
N GLY A 100 49.58 10.58 7.94
CA GLY A 100 50.23 11.05 6.73
C GLY A 100 50.20 10.08 5.54
N GLY A 101 49.69 10.54 4.41
CA GLY A 101 49.69 9.87 3.12
C GLY A 101 48.84 10.66 2.14
N ASN A 102 49.43 11.11 1.04
CA ASN A 102 48.79 11.88 -0.02
C ASN A 102 47.51 11.20 -0.53
N ALA A 103 46.36 11.83 -0.36
CA ALA A 103 45.09 11.42 -0.97
C ALA A 103 44.81 12.27 -2.23
N PRO A 104 44.38 11.68 -3.36
CA PRO A 104 43.97 12.42 -4.53
C PRO A 104 42.61 13.12 -4.30
N GLU A 105 42.52 14.32 -4.81
CA GLU A 105 41.29 15.13 -4.92
C GLU A 105 40.22 14.36 -5.67
N LEU A 106 39.13 13.95 -4.98
CA LEU A 106 37.97 13.33 -5.60
C LEU A 106 37.00 14.42 -6.03
N ALA A 107 36.96 14.65 -7.33
CA ALA A 107 36.03 15.52 -8.02
C ALA A 107 34.59 15.12 -7.77
N LEU A 108 33.81 16.06 -7.26
CA LEU A 108 32.34 16.00 -7.09
C LEU A 108 31.63 16.26 -8.43
N GLN A 109 31.78 15.38 -9.41
CA GLN A 109 30.96 15.41 -10.63
C GLN A 109 30.84 13.99 -11.20
N SER A 110 29.73 13.30 -10.88
CA SER A 110 29.23 12.21 -11.72
C SER A 110 27.74 11.94 -11.43
N PRO A 111 26.92 11.72 -12.45
CA PRO A 111 25.49 11.46 -12.30
C PRO A 111 25.24 10.11 -11.63
N LEU A 112 24.08 10.02 -10.99
CA LEU A 112 23.60 8.88 -10.22
C LEU A 112 23.76 7.54 -10.96
N PRO A 113 24.40 6.52 -10.35
CA PRO A 113 24.36 5.18 -10.89
C PRO A 113 22.97 4.56 -10.68
N THR A 114 22.44 3.95 -11.72
CA THR A 114 21.24 3.11 -11.75
C THR A 114 21.28 2.02 -10.68
N LEU A 115 20.20 1.89 -9.92
CA LEU A 115 20.02 0.88 -8.88
C LEU A 115 20.05 -0.54 -9.48
N SER A 116 21.10 -1.28 -9.14
CA SER A 116 21.16 -2.73 -9.30
C SER A 116 20.45 -3.43 -8.13
N PRO A 117 19.79 -4.59 -8.33
CA PRO A 117 18.99 -5.27 -7.30
C PRO A 117 19.77 -5.86 -6.11
N LYS A 118 21.08 -5.71 -6.08
CA LYS A 118 21.92 -6.14 -4.96
C LYS A 118 22.46 -4.92 -4.22
N GLY A 119 21.77 -4.53 -3.15
CA GLY A 119 21.99 -3.32 -2.35
C GLY A 119 23.33 -3.20 -1.59
N GLU A 120 24.40 -3.89 -1.98
CA GLU A 120 25.65 -3.95 -1.22
C GLU A 120 26.84 -3.16 -1.84
N ARG A 121 26.68 -2.49 -2.99
CA ARG A 121 27.84 -1.88 -3.68
C ARG A 121 28.00 -0.35 -3.57
N ALA A 122 27.22 0.36 -2.76
CA ALA A 122 27.31 1.82 -2.67
C ALA A 122 27.93 2.38 -1.36
N GLU A 123 28.46 1.55 -0.48
CA GLU A 123 29.13 1.98 0.77
C GLU A 123 30.67 2.12 0.63
N GLN A 124 31.20 2.09 -0.58
CA GLN A 124 32.64 2.31 -0.79
C GLN A 124 32.99 3.78 -0.52
N GLY A 125 33.43 4.08 0.71
CA GLY A 125 34.00 5.41 1.02
C GLY A 125 34.15 5.80 2.49
N LEU A 126 33.30 5.30 3.42
CA LEU A 126 33.43 5.65 4.83
C LEU A 126 34.03 4.50 5.66
N PRO A 127 35.10 4.75 6.43
CA PRO A 127 35.59 3.77 7.40
C PRO A 127 34.48 3.45 8.41
N GLU A 128 34.18 2.16 8.65
CA GLU A 128 33.14 1.75 9.62
C GLU A 128 33.36 2.37 11.01
N SER A 129 34.63 2.59 11.38
CA SER A 129 35.00 3.26 12.63
C SER A 129 34.55 4.73 12.72
N SER A 130 34.28 5.39 11.61
CA SER A 130 33.74 6.76 11.59
C SER A 130 32.23 6.85 11.77
N ILE A 131 31.50 5.74 11.56
CA ILE A 131 30.05 5.73 11.57
C ILE A 131 29.45 6.15 12.93
N PRO A 132 29.92 5.70 14.11
CA PRO A 132 29.37 6.16 15.39
C PRO A 132 29.43 7.68 15.57
N ALA A 133 30.51 8.33 15.15
CA ALA A 133 30.64 9.80 15.19
C ALA A 133 29.64 10.48 14.26
N LEU A 134 29.39 9.89 13.09
CA LEU A 134 28.39 10.36 12.14
C LEU A 134 26.95 10.20 12.70
N LEU A 135 26.67 9.11 13.41
CA LEU A 135 25.37 8.93 14.07
C LEU A 135 25.13 9.99 15.16
N HIS A 136 26.17 10.39 15.91
CA HIS A 136 26.09 11.52 16.83
C HIS A 136 25.78 12.83 16.10
N ALA A 137 26.51 13.16 15.06
CA ALA A 137 26.30 14.37 14.27
C ALA A 137 24.88 14.42 13.66
N ALA A 138 24.38 13.28 13.18
CA ALA A 138 23.02 13.17 12.67
C ALA A 138 21.97 13.39 13.77
N ALA A 139 22.15 12.80 14.95
CA ALA A 139 21.28 13.02 16.09
C ALA A 139 21.25 14.49 16.50
N GLU A 140 22.40 15.13 16.60
CA GLU A 140 22.52 16.56 16.95
C GLU A 140 21.85 17.45 15.90
N ALA A 141 22.02 17.18 14.62
CA ALA A 141 21.37 17.93 13.54
C ALA A 141 19.84 17.81 13.57
N LEU A 142 19.33 16.61 13.83
CA LEU A 142 17.88 16.38 13.97
C LEU A 142 17.31 17.10 15.21
N ILE A 143 18.01 17.03 16.34
CA ILE A 143 17.60 17.71 17.56
C ILE A 143 17.67 19.24 17.39
N ALA A 144 18.73 19.75 16.74
CA ALA A 144 18.85 21.17 16.42
C ALA A 144 17.69 21.68 15.57
N THR A 145 17.17 20.84 14.68
CA THR A 145 15.99 21.17 13.86
C THR A 145 14.75 21.41 14.72
N LEU A 146 14.57 20.71 15.83
CA LEU A 146 13.45 20.89 16.74
C LEU A 146 13.43 22.27 17.41
N GLU A 147 14.59 22.91 17.59
CA GLU A 147 14.69 24.25 18.19
C GLU A 147 14.37 25.38 17.19
N ARG A 148 14.42 25.09 15.90
CA ARG A 148 14.27 26.08 14.85
C ARG A 148 12.82 26.57 14.74
N PRO A 149 12.57 27.88 14.81
CA PRO A 149 11.22 28.43 14.64
C PRO A 149 10.71 28.32 13.20
N ASP A 150 11.63 28.32 12.22
CA ASP A 150 11.38 28.24 10.77
C ASP A 150 11.31 26.80 10.23
N TRP A 151 11.30 25.80 11.11
CA TRP A 151 11.18 24.40 10.71
C TRP A 151 9.85 24.14 10.00
N PRO A 152 9.82 23.77 8.70
CA PRO A 152 8.59 23.67 7.91
C PRO A 152 7.58 22.66 8.45
N GLN A 153 8.07 21.58 9.09
CA GLN A 153 7.22 20.52 9.65
C GLN A 153 6.98 20.68 11.16
N ARG A 154 7.14 21.88 11.70
CA ARG A 154 6.97 22.16 13.13
C ARG A 154 5.53 21.96 13.62
N GLU A 155 4.55 22.37 12.83
CA GLU A 155 3.14 22.31 13.22
C GLU A 155 2.70 20.86 13.50
N GLY A 156 2.01 20.63 14.61
CA GLY A 156 1.61 19.31 15.08
C GLY A 156 2.71 18.47 15.73
N ALA A 157 3.96 18.99 15.76
CA ALA A 157 5.08 18.27 16.37
C ALA A 157 4.96 18.16 17.89
N TRP A 158 4.55 19.25 18.56
CA TRP A 158 4.37 19.23 20.01
C TRP A 158 3.28 18.23 20.44
N THR A 159 2.14 18.29 19.80
CA THR A 159 1.01 17.37 20.06
C THR A 159 1.41 15.92 19.83
N GLY A 160 2.10 15.65 18.72
CA GLY A 160 2.64 14.32 18.41
C GLY A 160 3.68 13.85 19.43
N LEU A 161 4.57 14.73 19.85
CA LEU A 161 5.60 14.42 20.87
C LEU A 161 4.96 14.08 22.21
N GLN A 162 3.93 14.81 22.65
CA GLN A 162 3.21 14.50 23.88
C GLN A 162 2.54 13.12 23.82
N ALA A 163 1.97 12.75 22.67
CA ALA A 163 1.40 11.43 22.46
C ALA A 163 2.49 10.34 22.48
N LEU A 164 3.60 10.55 21.80
CA LEU A 164 4.77 9.63 21.79
C LEU A 164 5.40 9.49 23.18
N ALA A 165 5.43 10.55 23.98
CA ALA A 165 5.94 10.52 25.36
C ALA A 165 5.09 9.59 26.27
N ARG A 166 3.75 9.66 26.14
CA ARG A 166 2.83 8.73 26.85
C ARG A 166 3.06 7.27 26.45
N LEU A 167 3.49 7.03 25.21
CA LEU A 167 3.84 5.72 24.68
C LEU A 167 5.28 5.27 25.03
N ARG A 168 6.00 6.06 25.82
CA ARG A 168 7.39 5.81 26.22
C ARG A 168 8.34 5.67 25.02
N TRP A 169 8.14 6.50 24.00
CA TRP A 169 9.04 6.57 22.87
C TRP A 169 10.45 6.96 23.35
N PRO A 170 11.52 6.22 22.95
CA PRO A 170 12.87 6.44 23.51
C PRO A 170 13.39 7.86 23.34
N TRP A 171 13.07 8.52 22.22
CA TRP A 171 13.47 9.90 21.96
C TRP A 171 12.67 10.96 22.72
N ALA A 172 11.53 10.61 23.32
CA ALA A 172 10.62 11.59 23.88
C ALA A 172 11.27 12.50 24.95
N GLY A 173 12.08 11.93 25.84
CA GLY A 173 12.75 12.68 26.88
C GLY A 173 13.80 13.66 26.35
N VAL A 174 14.47 13.33 25.25
CA VAL A 174 15.41 14.22 24.58
C VAL A 174 14.66 15.30 23.81
N ALA A 175 13.73 14.90 22.95
CA ALA A 175 12.98 15.82 22.10
C ALA A 175 12.17 16.87 22.89
N SER A 176 11.63 16.50 24.07
CA SER A 176 10.87 17.41 24.92
C SER A 176 11.70 18.56 25.53
N ARG A 177 13.02 18.42 25.59
CA ARG A 177 13.89 19.49 26.07
C ARG A 177 14.18 20.53 25.00
N HIS A 178 14.05 20.17 23.74
CA HIS A 178 14.44 20.98 22.58
C HIS A 178 13.24 21.54 21.81
N LEU A 179 12.09 20.84 21.81
CA LEU A 179 10.87 21.31 21.19
C LEU A 179 10.05 22.13 22.20
N LYS A 180 9.91 23.43 21.95
CA LYS A 180 9.10 24.31 22.79
C LYS A 180 7.61 24.15 22.50
N ALA A 181 6.79 24.25 23.55
CA ALA A 181 5.34 24.30 23.42
C ALA A 181 4.93 25.46 22.51
N PRO A 182 3.93 25.27 21.64
CA PRO A 182 3.43 26.33 20.79
C PRO A 182 2.61 27.34 21.61
N GLU A 183 2.65 28.62 21.24
CA GLU A 183 1.84 29.68 21.87
C GLU A 183 0.35 29.54 21.54
N LYS A 184 0.03 28.96 20.39
CA LYS A 184 -1.34 28.73 19.92
C LYS A 184 -1.58 27.23 19.73
N ALA A 185 -2.85 26.82 19.85
CA ALA A 185 -3.24 25.45 19.57
C ALA A 185 -2.80 25.02 18.16
N GLU A 186 -2.11 23.90 18.09
CA GLU A 186 -1.66 23.34 16.81
C GLU A 186 -2.83 22.72 16.03
N ARG A 187 -2.79 22.88 14.72
CA ARG A 187 -3.60 22.03 13.84
C ARG A 187 -3.00 20.63 13.84
N TRP A 188 -3.83 19.67 14.13
CA TRP A 188 -3.45 18.25 14.11
C TRP A 188 -3.95 17.58 12.83
N LEU A 189 -3.49 16.35 12.56
CA LEU A 189 -3.74 15.59 11.34
C LEU A 189 -5.09 15.92 10.66
N PHE A 190 -6.20 15.69 11.34
CA PHE A 190 -7.53 15.81 10.71
C PHE A 190 -7.95 17.25 10.38
N SER A 191 -7.46 18.24 11.12
CA SER A 191 -7.71 19.66 10.83
C SER A 191 -6.70 20.26 9.85
N ARG A 192 -5.52 19.62 9.69
CA ARG A 192 -4.47 20.09 8.78
C ARG A 192 -4.68 19.63 7.35
N LEU A 193 -5.24 18.43 7.15
CA LEU A 193 -5.45 17.90 5.81
C LEU A 193 -6.45 18.75 5.03
N PRO A 194 -6.14 19.08 3.77
CA PRO A 194 -7.05 19.81 2.90
C PRO A 194 -8.31 18.98 2.63
N GLU A 195 -9.44 19.68 2.55
CA GLU A 195 -10.66 19.05 2.04
C GLU A 195 -10.65 19.12 0.52
N TRP A 196 -11.01 18.02 -0.13
CA TRP A 196 -11.23 18.04 -1.55
C TRP A 196 -12.60 18.70 -1.84
N GLU A 197 -12.66 19.46 -2.93
CA GLU A 197 -13.88 20.08 -3.42
C GLU A 197 -14.48 19.25 -4.56
N GLU A 198 -15.80 19.20 -4.63
CA GLU A 198 -16.47 18.59 -5.77
C GLU A 198 -16.22 19.41 -7.02
N GLN A 199 -15.70 18.74 -8.03
CA GLN A 199 -15.50 19.32 -9.35
C GLN A 199 -16.52 18.72 -10.31
N PRO A 200 -17.02 19.52 -11.27
CA PRO A 200 -17.89 18.99 -12.31
C PRO A 200 -17.14 17.90 -13.10
N PRO A 201 -17.83 16.87 -13.58
CA PRO A 201 -17.21 15.85 -14.40
C PRO A 201 -16.58 16.48 -15.65
N ARG A 202 -15.42 15.96 -16.04
CA ARG A 202 -14.73 16.42 -17.26
C ARG A 202 -15.67 16.30 -18.46
N PRO A 203 -15.74 17.32 -19.33
CA PRO A 203 -16.51 17.22 -20.56
C PRO A 203 -16.06 16.07 -21.44
N GLN A 204 -16.96 15.56 -22.29
CA GLN A 204 -16.58 14.52 -23.25
C GLN A 204 -15.45 15.03 -24.15
N PRO A 205 -14.42 14.21 -24.41
CA PRO A 205 -13.30 14.63 -25.24
C PRO A 205 -13.73 14.93 -26.67
N ARG A 206 -13.10 15.91 -27.27
CA ARG A 206 -13.32 16.24 -28.68
C ARG A 206 -12.88 15.06 -29.55
N GLN A 207 -13.62 14.84 -30.63
CA GLN A 207 -13.25 13.85 -31.62
C GLN A 207 -12.20 14.46 -32.58
N ILE A 208 -10.97 14.01 -32.44
CA ILE A 208 -9.83 14.48 -33.24
C ILE A 208 -9.02 13.28 -33.75
N THR A 209 -8.35 13.48 -34.86
CA THR A 209 -7.34 12.56 -35.40
C THR A 209 -5.98 13.22 -35.22
N LEU A 210 -4.99 12.47 -34.76
CA LEU A 210 -3.61 12.94 -34.66
C LEU A 210 -2.89 12.70 -35.96
N ALA A 211 -2.14 13.71 -36.46
CA ALA A 211 -1.22 13.50 -37.55
C ALA A 211 0.05 12.80 -37.08
N GLU A 212 0.59 11.91 -37.88
CA GLU A 212 1.85 11.20 -37.61
C GLU A 212 3.01 12.15 -37.33
N ASN A 213 3.12 13.22 -38.10
CA ASN A 213 4.16 14.23 -37.95
C ASN A 213 4.05 14.99 -36.62
N ASP A 214 2.83 15.22 -36.12
CA ASP A 214 2.62 15.89 -34.82
C ASP A 214 3.05 14.97 -33.67
N ALA A 215 2.76 13.68 -33.78
CA ALA A 215 3.21 12.70 -32.79
C ALA A 215 4.74 12.56 -32.76
N GLU A 216 5.37 12.63 -33.93
CA GLU A 216 6.83 12.62 -34.06
C GLU A 216 7.47 13.89 -33.50
N ALA A 217 6.91 15.06 -33.83
CA ALA A 217 7.36 16.33 -33.28
C ALA A 217 7.24 16.38 -31.73
N GLN A 218 6.14 15.84 -31.20
CA GLN A 218 5.97 15.71 -29.76
C GLN A 218 7.00 14.76 -29.15
N LEU A 219 7.31 13.64 -29.80
CA LEU A 219 8.37 12.74 -29.37
C LEU A 219 9.74 13.45 -29.32
N GLU A 220 10.08 14.22 -30.35
CA GLU A 220 11.32 15.00 -30.39
C GLU A 220 11.37 16.02 -29.26
N ALA A 221 10.26 16.67 -28.95
CA ALA A 221 10.17 17.60 -27.81
C ALA A 221 10.41 16.89 -26.47
N LEU A 222 9.86 15.69 -26.27
CA LEU A 222 10.02 14.91 -25.04
C LEU A 222 11.41 14.30 -24.88
N THR A 223 12.07 13.91 -25.96
CA THR A 223 13.43 13.36 -25.92
C THR A 223 14.48 14.44 -25.68
N GLY A 224 14.21 15.67 -26.10
CA GLY A 224 15.10 16.82 -25.92
C GLY A 224 16.15 16.98 -27.02
N ALA A 225 16.71 18.20 -27.11
CA ALA A 225 17.73 18.55 -28.09
C ALA A 225 19.02 17.73 -27.88
N GLY A 226 19.49 17.08 -28.95
CA GLY A 226 20.73 16.27 -28.91
C GLY A 226 20.53 14.81 -28.52
N ALA A 227 19.31 14.35 -28.29
CA ALA A 227 19.06 12.93 -28.09
C ALA A 227 19.33 12.12 -29.36
N GLU A 228 19.75 10.88 -29.20
CA GLU A 228 19.95 9.94 -30.31
C GLU A 228 18.62 9.69 -31.02
N ARG A 229 18.61 9.90 -32.35
CA ARG A 229 17.44 9.59 -33.19
C ARG A 229 17.32 8.09 -33.40
N ARG A 230 16.24 7.51 -32.88
CA ARG A 230 15.91 6.08 -33.00
C ARG A 230 14.71 5.92 -33.90
N GLU A 231 14.92 5.42 -35.10
CA GLU A 231 13.84 5.30 -36.11
C GLU A 231 12.72 4.37 -35.65
N GLY A 232 13.04 3.26 -34.96
CA GLY A 232 12.03 2.38 -34.42
C GLY A 232 11.10 3.06 -33.39
N GLN A 233 11.63 3.98 -32.57
CA GLN A 233 10.84 4.75 -31.62
C GLN A 233 9.92 5.77 -32.35
N ARG A 234 10.42 6.41 -33.39
CA ARG A 234 9.64 7.35 -34.22
C ARG A 234 8.51 6.64 -34.94
N GLN A 235 8.82 5.49 -35.58
CA GLN A 235 7.81 4.66 -36.23
C GLN A 235 6.75 4.21 -35.24
N PHE A 236 7.14 3.80 -34.05
CA PHE A 236 6.20 3.41 -32.99
C PHE A 236 5.27 4.59 -32.62
N ALA A 237 5.80 5.80 -32.42
CA ALA A 237 4.98 6.97 -32.08
C ALA A 237 3.99 7.33 -33.22
N ARG A 238 4.42 7.26 -34.49
CA ARG A 238 3.55 7.48 -35.67
C ARG A 238 2.41 6.44 -35.72
N THR A 239 2.76 5.16 -35.58
CA THR A 239 1.76 4.08 -35.61
C THR A 239 0.78 4.20 -34.43
N ALA A 240 1.27 4.52 -33.24
CA ALA A 240 0.43 4.71 -32.06
C ALA A 240 -0.53 5.91 -32.18
N ALA A 241 -0.22 6.92 -32.98
CA ALA A 241 -1.10 8.07 -33.21
C ALA A 241 -2.46 7.67 -33.82
N HIS A 242 -2.48 6.65 -34.69
CA HIS A 242 -3.71 6.19 -35.34
C HIS A 242 -4.76 5.64 -34.38
N ILE A 243 -4.34 5.09 -33.22
CA ILE A 243 -5.26 4.52 -32.21
C ILE A 243 -6.13 5.58 -31.56
N PHE A 244 -5.69 6.83 -31.56
CA PHE A 244 -6.42 7.95 -30.97
C PHE A 244 -7.53 8.51 -31.89
N ALA A 245 -7.62 8.06 -33.15
CA ALA A 245 -8.68 8.46 -34.04
C ALA A 245 -10.08 8.07 -33.49
N PRO A 246 -11.13 8.82 -33.85
CA PRO A 246 -12.50 8.47 -33.48
C PRO A 246 -12.89 7.09 -34.06
N ARG A 247 -13.61 6.31 -33.23
CA ARG A 247 -14.14 5.00 -33.67
C ARG A 247 -15.26 5.20 -34.71
N GLU A 248 -15.26 4.40 -35.74
CA GLU A 248 -16.35 4.39 -36.73
C GLU A 248 -17.60 3.68 -36.19
N LYS A 249 -17.40 2.58 -35.46
CA LYS A 249 -18.47 1.81 -34.84
C LYS A 249 -18.27 1.66 -33.36
N ARG A 250 -19.37 1.73 -32.60
CA ARG A 250 -19.33 1.68 -31.11
C ARG A 250 -18.74 0.36 -30.57
N ALA A 251 -18.99 -0.75 -31.23
CA ALA A 251 -18.56 -2.09 -30.81
C ALA A 251 -17.14 -2.47 -31.29
N GLU A 252 -16.53 -1.69 -32.16
CA GLU A 252 -15.23 -1.98 -32.76
C GLU A 252 -14.19 -0.99 -32.24
N PRO A 253 -13.45 -1.30 -31.15
CA PRO A 253 -12.39 -0.44 -30.68
C PRO A 253 -11.19 -0.49 -31.63
N HIS A 254 -10.51 0.64 -31.84
CA HIS A 254 -9.18 0.60 -32.43
C HIS A 254 -8.22 -0.06 -31.44
N MET A 255 -7.45 -1.02 -31.92
CA MET A 255 -6.50 -1.76 -31.11
C MET A 255 -5.17 -1.89 -31.85
N LEU A 256 -4.07 -1.58 -31.16
CA LEU A 256 -2.71 -1.79 -31.65
C LEU A 256 -2.01 -2.78 -30.72
N LEU A 257 -1.50 -3.85 -31.28
CA LEU A 257 -0.53 -4.73 -30.64
C LEU A 257 0.84 -4.37 -31.21
N ALA A 258 1.72 -3.84 -30.35
CA ALA A 258 3.04 -3.40 -30.74
C ALA A 258 4.11 -4.14 -29.95
N GLU A 259 4.95 -4.89 -30.63
CA GLU A 259 6.13 -5.50 -30.07
C GLU A 259 7.33 -4.60 -30.31
N ALA A 260 8.01 -4.22 -29.25
CA ALA A 260 9.19 -3.40 -29.31
C ALA A 260 10.26 -3.92 -28.33
N GLY A 261 11.46 -4.15 -28.83
CA GLY A 261 12.59 -4.68 -28.03
C GLY A 261 12.98 -3.76 -26.88
N THR A 262 13.79 -4.29 -25.98
CA THR A 262 14.34 -3.51 -24.85
C THR A 262 15.25 -2.39 -25.35
N GLY A 263 15.15 -1.19 -24.77
CA GLY A 263 16.02 -0.06 -25.11
C GLY A 263 15.55 0.81 -26.31
N ILE A 264 14.51 0.44 -27.03
CA ILE A 264 13.95 1.27 -28.13
C ILE A 264 13.37 2.60 -27.59
N GLY A 265 12.96 2.65 -26.33
CA GLY A 265 12.31 3.81 -25.73
C GLY A 265 10.78 3.80 -25.90
N LYS A 266 10.17 2.62 -25.72
CA LYS A 266 8.71 2.40 -25.77
C LYS A 266 7.91 3.47 -25.05
N THR A 267 8.32 3.80 -23.83
CA THR A 267 7.60 4.72 -22.95
C THR A 267 7.38 6.08 -23.59
N LEU A 268 8.41 6.73 -24.09
CA LEU A 268 8.25 8.02 -24.78
C LEU A 268 7.54 7.87 -26.12
N GLY A 269 7.70 6.72 -26.79
CA GLY A 269 7.03 6.43 -28.05
C GLY A 269 5.50 6.45 -27.95
N TYR A 270 4.91 5.90 -26.88
CA TYR A 270 3.46 5.99 -26.65
C TYR A 270 3.02 7.23 -25.86
N LEU A 271 3.89 7.80 -25.02
CA LEU A 271 3.59 9.03 -24.28
C LEU A 271 3.42 10.24 -25.21
N ALA A 272 4.17 10.30 -26.30
CA ALA A 272 4.08 11.40 -27.25
C ALA A 272 2.65 11.54 -27.84
N PRO A 273 2.07 10.56 -28.52
CA PRO A 273 0.71 10.68 -29.04
C PRO A 273 -0.33 10.73 -27.90
N ALA A 274 -0.12 10.08 -26.76
CA ALA A 274 -1.04 10.10 -25.64
C ALA A 274 -1.18 11.50 -25.02
N SER A 275 -0.06 12.18 -24.74
CA SER A 275 -0.05 13.53 -24.20
C SER A 275 -0.62 14.54 -25.19
N LEU A 276 -0.26 14.41 -26.47
CA LEU A 276 -0.78 15.27 -27.54
C LEU A 276 -2.30 15.15 -27.66
N TRP A 277 -2.83 13.92 -27.69
CA TRP A 277 -4.27 13.69 -27.75
C TRP A 277 -4.99 14.21 -26.51
N SER A 278 -4.48 13.90 -25.33
CA SER A 278 -5.10 14.35 -24.08
C SER A 278 -5.22 15.87 -24.03
N HIS A 279 -4.17 16.58 -24.43
CA HIS A 279 -4.16 18.04 -24.47
C HIS A 279 -5.10 18.58 -25.55
N ALA A 280 -5.03 18.06 -26.77
CA ALA A 280 -5.80 18.54 -27.91
C ALA A 280 -7.29 18.18 -27.82
N ALA A 281 -7.63 16.96 -27.41
CA ALA A 281 -9.01 16.49 -27.27
C ALA A 281 -9.67 16.89 -25.94
N GLY A 282 -8.89 17.23 -24.94
CA GLY A 282 -9.37 17.45 -23.59
C GLY A 282 -9.81 16.16 -22.89
N GLY A 283 -9.22 15.01 -23.26
CA GLY A 283 -9.59 13.70 -22.73
C GLY A 283 -8.54 13.11 -21.77
N THR A 284 -8.90 12.04 -21.09
CA THR A 284 -8.01 11.31 -20.19
C THR A 284 -7.48 10.05 -20.86
N VAL A 285 -6.18 9.82 -20.80
CA VAL A 285 -5.53 8.57 -21.23
C VAL A 285 -5.09 7.79 -20.00
N TRP A 286 -5.49 6.54 -19.91
CA TRP A 286 -5.02 5.62 -18.88
C TRP A 286 -3.81 4.85 -19.41
N ILE A 287 -2.75 4.80 -18.61
CA ILE A 287 -1.54 4.06 -18.89
C ILE A 287 -1.38 3.01 -17.79
N SER A 288 -1.51 1.76 -18.18
CA SER A 288 -1.49 0.62 -17.29
C SER A 288 -0.18 -0.12 -17.43
N THR A 289 0.48 -0.44 -16.32
CA THR A 289 1.71 -1.22 -16.29
C THR A 289 1.65 -2.31 -15.22
N TYR A 290 2.55 -3.29 -15.27
CA TYR A 290 2.46 -4.47 -14.43
C TYR A 290 2.82 -4.20 -12.97
N THR A 291 3.94 -3.53 -12.68
CA THR A 291 4.45 -3.37 -11.32
C THR A 291 4.38 -1.93 -10.79
N LYS A 292 4.38 -1.79 -9.45
CA LYS A 292 4.47 -0.48 -8.77
C LYS A 292 5.82 0.22 -9.03
N ALA A 293 6.87 -0.54 -9.34
CA ALA A 293 8.18 0.03 -9.71
C ALA A 293 8.10 0.68 -11.09
N LEU A 294 7.47 0.02 -12.06
CA LEU A 294 7.22 0.56 -13.39
C LEU A 294 6.29 1.78 -13.36
N GLN A 295 5.28 1.79 -12.49
CA GLN A 295 4.44 2.99 -12.29
C GLN A 295 5.27 4.22 -11.89
N ARG A 296 6.24 4.05 -10.98
CA ARG A 296 7.13 5.13 -10.55
C ARG A 296 8.08 5.57 -11.66
N GLN A 297 8.60 4.63 -12.44
CA GLN A 297 9.43 4.94 -13.60
C GLN A 297 8.64 5.74 -14.63
N LEU A 298 7.44 5.27 -14.96
CA LEU A 298 6.55 5.94 -15.89
C LEU A 298 6.18 7.36 -15.42
N SER A 299 5.90 7.54 -14.13
CA SER A 299 5.65 8.86 -13.55
C SER A 299 6.80 9.83 -13.77
N ARG A 300 8.05 9.38 -13.60
CA ARG A 300 9.24 10.22 -13.87
C ARG A 300 9.38 10.59 -15.35
N GLU A 301 9.05 9.68 -16.26
CA GLU A 301 9.07 9.98 -17.69
C GLU A 301 7.98 11.00 -18.07
N THR A 302 6.81 10.96 -17.39
CA THR A 302 5.74 11.94 -17.62
C THR A 302 6.05 13.34 -17.08
N GLU A 303 7.02 13.50 -16.16
CA GLU A 303 7.50 14.82 -15.71
C GLU A 303 8.07 15.67 -16.88
N ARG A 304 8.51 15.02 -17.97
CA ARG A 304 8.99 15.71 -19.17
C ARG A 304 7.89 16.42 -19.98
N ILE A 305 6.64 16.05 -19.74
CA ILE A 305 5.49 16.60 -20.47
C ILE A 305 5.10 17.99 -19.94
N TYR A 306 5.29 18.21 -18.64
CA TYR A 306 4.87 19.43 -17.96
C TYR A 306 6.07 20.09 -17.29
N ALA A 307 6.33 21.35 -17.65
CA ALA A 307 7.46 22.10 -17.12
C ALA A 307 7.27 22.56 -15.65
N ASP A 308 6.01 22.77 -15.25
CA ASP A 308 5.65 23.18 -13.88
C ASP A 308 5.18 22.00 -13.03
N GLU A 309 5.76 21.86 -11.84
CA GLU A 309 5.44 20.77 -10.91
C GLU A 309 3.99 20.80 -10.41
N ALA A 310 3.40 21.98 -10.26
CA ALA A 310 2.01 22.12 -9.81
C ALA A 310 1.04 21.70 -10.93
N GLU A 311 1.34 22.05 -12.17
CA GLU A 311 0.58 21.60 -13.33
C GLU A 311 0.72 20.10 -13.55
N PHE A 312 1.96 19.57 -13.47
CA PHE A 312 2.20 18.13 -13.54
C PHE A 312 1.33 17.36 -12.55
N ARG A 313 1.30 17.76 -11.29
CA ARG A 313 0.51 17.11 -10.23
C ARG A 313 -1.00 17.15 -10.47
N LYS A 314 -1.47 18.18 -11.14
CA LYS A 314 -2.89 18.32 -11.51
C LYS A 314 -3.26 17.46 -12.71
N ARG A 315 -2.31 17.28 -13.64
CA ARG A 315 -2.53 16.65 -14.93
C ARG A 315 -2.16 15.17 -14.97
N VAL A 316 -1.23 14.72 -14.12
CA VAL A 316 -0.78 13.33 -14.04
C VAL A 316 -1.11 12.76 -12.68
N VAL A 317 -1.89 11.69 -12.65
CA VAL A 317 -2.33 11.04 -11.41
C VAL A 317 -1.90 9.59 -11.39
N ILE A 318 -1.16 9.18 -10.37
CA ILE A 318 -0.89 7.77 -10.10
C ILE A 318 -2.05 7.22 -9.29
N ARG A 319 -2.73 6.22 -9.83
CA ARG A 319 -3.84 5.56 -9.18
C ARG A 319 -3.48 4.12 -8.83
N LYS A 320 -3.67 3.77 -7.56
CA LYS A 320 -3.43 2.43 -7.02
C LYS A 320 -4.70 1.85 -6.41
N GLY A 321 -4.68 0.57 -6.09
CA GLY A 321 -5.74 -0.05 -5.30
C GLY A 321 -5.87 0.62 -3.92
N ARG A 322 -7.06 0.59 -3.37
CA ARG A 322 -7.43 1.24 -2.08
C ARG A 322 -6.55 0.77 -0.93
N GLU A 323 -6.13 -0.48 -0.95
CA GLU A 323 -5.25 -1.14 0.03
C GLU A 323 -3.82 -0.56 0.09
N ASN A 324 -3.48 0.31 -0.86
CA ASN A 324 -2.16 0.97 -0.87
C ASN A 324 -2.19 2.33 -0.17
N TYR A 325 -3.36 2.86 0.14
CA TYR A 325 -3.51 4.19 0.75
C TYR A 325 -3.81 4.12 2.23
N LEU A 326 -3.38 5.15 2.95
CA LEU A 326 -3.76 5.36 4.34
C LEU A 326 -5.27 5.57 4.46
N CYS A 327 -5.92 4.78 5.31
CA CYS A 327 -7.29 5.01 5.75
C CYS A 327 -7.28 5.86 7.01
N LEU A 328 -7.80 7.09 6.93
CA LEU A 328 -7.83 8.02 8.07
C LEU A 328 -8.69 7.50 9.23
N LEU A 329 -9.75 6.75 8.93
CA LEU A 329 -10.59 6.12 9.96
C LEU A 329 -9.82 5.01 10.71
N ASN A 330 -9.06 4.18 9.98
CA ASN A 330 -8.23 3.16 10.60
C ASN A 330 -7.09 3.77 11.43
N LEU A 331 -6.51 4.88 10.94
CA LEU A 331 -5.50 5.61 11.70
C LEU A 331 -6.11 6.22 12.98
N GLU A 332 -7.30 6.82 12.91
CA GLU A 332 -8.00 7.33 14.10
C GLU A 332 -8.22 6.24 15.14
N ASP A 333 -8.71 5.07 14.73
CA ASP A 333 -8.90 3.92 15.62
C ASP A 333 -7.57 3.46 16.25
N ALA A 334 -6.49 3.43 15.47
CA ALA A 334 -5.17 3.08 15.96
C ALA A 334 -4.65 4.07 17.01
N LEU A 335 -4.87 5.38 16.78
CA LEU A 335 -4.48 6.46 17.69
C LEU A 335 -5.32 6.48 18.98
N GLN A 336 -6.57 6.06 18.93
CA GLN A 336 -7.49 5.98 20.07
C GLN A 336 -7.32 4.69 20.94
N GLY A 337 -6.26 3.94 20.74
CA GLY A 337 -5.91 2.76 21.54
C GLY A 337 -6.13 1.42 20.85
N GLY A 338 -6.39 1.42 19.54
CA GLY A 338 -6.45 0.21 18.70
C GLY A 338 -5.08 -0.48 18.59
N PHE A 339 -3.99 0.29 18.71
CA PHE A 339 -2.62 -0.22 18.73
C PHE A 339 -2.00 -0.08 20.11
N GLN A 340 -1.07 -0.97 20.44
CA GLN A 340 -0.32 -0.98 21.69
C GLN A 340 1.19 -1.07 21.44
N ASN A 341 1.99 -0.70 22.41
CA ASN A 341 3.45 -0.80 22.36
C ASN A 341 4.08 -0.14 21.11
N ARG A 342 4.96 -0.84 20.44
CA ARG A 342 5.64 -0.36 19.22
C ARG A 342 4.67 0.01 18.09
N ALA A 343 3.56 -0.71 17.93
CA ALA A 343 2.56 -0.39 16.91
C ALA A 343 1.87 0.97 17.17
N ALA A 344 1.68 1.34 18.43
CA ALA A 344 1.14 2.67 18.79
C ALA A 344 2.13 3.79 18.45
N VAL A 345 3.44 3.58 18.66
CA VAL A 345 4.49 4.51 18.19
C VAL A 345 4.45 4.65 16.68
N LEU A 346 4.33 3.53 15.93
CA LEU A 346 4.16 3.57 14.48
C LEU A 346 2.96 4.42 14.08
N ALA A 347 1.79 4.21 14.67
CA ALA A 347 0.59 4.98 14.36
C ALA A 347 0.80 6.49 14.55
N GLN A 348 1.53 6.91 15.59
CA GLN A 348 1.87 8.32 15.81
C GLN A 348 2.86 8.86 14.75
N LEU A 349 3.88 8.09 14.36
CA LEU A 349 4.80 8.49 13.30
C LEU A 349 4.09 8.55 11.92
N VAL A 350 3.19 7.60 11.66
CA VAL A 350 2.35 7.63 10.44
C VAL A 350 1.38 8.82 10.47
N ALA A 351 0.80 9.15 11.61
CA ALA A 351 -0.03 10.36 11.75
C ALA A 351 0.78 11.63 11.48
N ARG A 352 2.02 11.66 11.95
CA ARG A 352 2.94 12.75 11.67
C ARG A 352 3.27 12.85 10.18
N TRP A 353 3.54 11.71 9.53
CA TRP A 353 3.72 11.63 8.08
C TRP A 353 2.46 12.07 7.32
N ALA A 354 1.30 11.53 7.67
CA ALA A 354 0.04 11.81 6.99
C ALA A 354 -0.31 13.31 6.98
N ALA A 355 0.03 14.04 8.05
CA ALA A 355 -0.19 15.49 8.12
C ALA A 355 0.62 16.29 7.08
N TYR A 356 1.65 15.70 6.49
CA TYR A 356 2.53 16.30 5.49
C TYR A 356 2.57 15.53 4.17
N SER A 357 1.97 14.34 4.11
CA SER A 357 1.87 13.53 2.91
C SER A 357 1.03 14.24 1.85
N ARG A 358 1.43 14.07 0.60
CA ARG A 358 0.75 14.62 -0.57
C ARG A 358 -0.24 13.64 -1.16
N ASP A 359 0.09 12.35 -1.11
CA ASP A 359 -0.63 11.28 -1.81
C ASP A 359 -1.28 10.26 -0.87
N GLY A 360 -0.83 10.18 0.39
CA GLY A 360 -1.30 9.18 1.34
C GLY A 360 -0.94 7.73 0.95
N ASP A 361 -0.03 7.57 -0.02
CA ASP A 361 0.37 6.26 -0.52
C ASP A 361 1.36 5.59 0.42
N MET A 362 0.91 4.52 1.07
CA MET A 362 1.70 3.75 2.03
C MET A 362 2.72 2.80 1.37
N ILE A 363 2.63 2.60 0.03
CA ILE A 363 3.45 1.63 -0.68
C ILE A 363 4.06 2.27 -1.94
N GLY A 364 5.18 2.97 -1.75
CA GLY A 364 5.94 3.56 -2.84
C GLY A 364 5.56 4.98 -3.22
N GLY A 365 4.78 5.66 -2.37
CA GLY A 365 4.58 7.10 -2.37
C GLY A 365 5.65 7.83 -1.55
N ASP A 366 5.24 8.89 -0.87
CA ASP A 366 6.14 9.69 -0.02
C ASP A 366 6.34 9.12 1.40
N LEU A 367 5.69 7.99 1.76
CA LEU A 367 6.01 7.26 2.99
C LEU A 367 7.39 6.62 2.86
N PRO A 368 8.33 6.88 3.77
CA PRO A 368 9.61 6.19 3.76
C PRO A 368 9.44 4.67 3.90
N GLY A 369 9.85 3.90 2.88
CA GLY A 369 9.67 2.44 2.85
C GLY A 369 10.31 1.72 4.03
N TRP A 370 11.40 2.26 4.58
CA TRP A 370 12.04 1.72 5.79
C TRP A 370 11.21 1.90 7.06
N LEU A 371 10.27 2.86 7.11
CA LEU A 371 9.39 3.03 8.28
C LEU A 371 8.51 1.79 8.47
N THR A 372 8.09 1.16 7.39
CA THR A 372 7.31 -0.07 7.43
C THR A 372 8.11 -1.27 7.94
N THR A 373 9.43 -1.27 7.73
CA THR A 373 10.32 -2.36 8.20
C THR A 373 10.74 -2.21 9.65
N LEU A 374 10.77 -0.99 10.21
CA LEU A 374 11.01 -0.74 11.64
C LEU A 374 9.92 -1.37 12.52
N PHE A 375 8.72 -1.51 11.99
CA PHE A 375 7.56 -2.08 12.63
C PHE A 375 7.11 -3.31 11.84
N ARG A 376 6.54 -4.28 12.51
CA ARG A 376 6.06 -5.50 11.83
C ARG A 376 5.02 -5.14 10.76
N ARG A 377 5.13 -5.75 9.60
CA ARG A 377 4.29 -5.50 8.41
C ARG A 377 2.78 -5.48 8.71
N ALA A 378 2.32 -6.35 9.60
CA ALA A 378 0.92 -6.44 10.02
C ALA A 378 0.37 -5.12 10.61
N GLY A 379 1.19 -4.32 11.30
CA GLY A 379 0.77 -3.01 11.83
C GLY A 379 0.51 -1.99 10.73
N VAL A 380 1.30 -2.01 9.66
CA VAL A 380 1.16 -1.08 8.52
C VAL A 380 -0.09 -1.39 7.71
N THR A 381 -0.33 -2.65 7.38
CA THR A 381 -1.51 -3.08 6.61
C THR A 381 -2.83 -2.82 7.35
N ALA A 382 -2.80 -2.75 8.68
CA ALA A 382 -4.00 -2.39 9.45
C ALA A 382 -4.38 -0.90 9.36
N LEU A 383 -3.47 -0.05 8.87
CA LEU A 383 -3.73 1.38 8.64
C LEU A 383 -4.27 1.67 7.23
N THR A 384 -4.24 0.72 6.32
CA THR A 384 -4.76 0.86 4.96
C THR A 384 -6.24 0.46 4.88
N ASP A 385 -6.91 0.85 3.78
CA ASP A 385 -8.26 0.38 3.51
C ASP A 385 -8.21 -1.07 3.00
N ARG A 386 -8.71 -1.99 3.81
CA ARG A 386 -8.88 -3.38 3.39
C ARG A 386 -10.19 -3.55 2.65
N ARG A 387 -10.23 -4.49 1.73
CA ARG A 387 -11.35 -4.74 0.83
C ARG A 387 -12.73 -4.58 1.50
N GLY A 388 -13.44 -3.51 1.09
CA GLY A 388 -14.83 -3.26 1.47
C GLY A 388 -15.11 -2.85 2.90
N GLU A 389 -14.12 -2.49 3.71
CA GLU A 389 -14.34 -1.91 5.05
C GLU A 389 -14.72 -0.42 5.01
N CYS A 390 -14.55 0.24 3.86
CA CYS A 390 -14.87 1.66 3.69
C CYS A 390 -16.36 1.93 3.81
N VAL A 391 -16.71 2.97 4.54
CA VAL A 391 -18.09 3.47 4.69
C VAL A 391 -18.39 4.66 3.77
N TYR A 392 -17.52 4.93 2.81
CA TYR A 392 -17.65 5.99 1.78
C TYR A 392 -18.11 7.33 2.38
N ALA A 393 -19.15 7.95 1.82
CA ALA A 393 -19.68 9.24 2.27
C ALA A 393 -20.10 9.28 3.75
N GLY A 394 -20.36 8.12 4.38
CA GLY A 394 -20.59 8.02 5.82
C GLY A 394 -19.34 8.18 6.69
N CYS A 395 -18.14 8.24 6.08
CA CYS A 395 -16.90 8.42 6.83
C CYS A 395 -16.74 9.88 7.30
N PRO A 396 -16.43 10.13 8.58
CA PRO A 396 -16.20 11.51 9.07
C PRO A 396 -15.00 12.17 8.40
N HIS A 397 -14.11 11.39 7.79
CA HIS A 397 -12.93 11.88 7.08
C HIS A 397 -13.07 11.86 5.56
N TYR A 398 -14.30 11.66 5.03
CA TYR A 398 -14.53 11.48 3.60
C TYR A 398 -13.93 12.61 2.76
N ARG A 399 -14.16 13.87 3.14
CA ARG A 399 -13.64 15.04 2.42
C ARG A 399 -12.12 15.20 2.48
N LYS A 400 -11.44 14.50 3.41
CA LYS A 400 -9.99 14.53 3.61
C LYS A 400 -9.33 13.22 3.17
N CYS A 401 -10.12 12.27 2.66
CA CYS A 401 -9.70 10.93 2.32
C CYS A 401 -8.73 10.93 1.12
N PHE A 402 -7.54 10.39 1.30
CA PHE A 402 -6.54 10.26 0.23
C PHE A 402 -7.03 9.39 -0.93
N ILE A 403 -7.78 8.32 -0.62
CA ILE A 403 -8.32 7.40 -1.62
C ILE A 403 -9.33 8.13 -2.52
N GLU A 404 -10.26 8.87 -1.93
CA GLU A 404 -11.26 9.64 -2.66
C GLU A 404 -10.62 10.79 -3.45
N HIS A 405 -9.62 11.44 -2.86
CA HIS A 405 -8.85 12.47 -3.57
C HIS A 405 -8.18 11.90 -4.83
N ALA A 406 -7.48 10.77 -4.72
CA ALA A 406 -6.84 10.11 -5.87
C ALA A 406 -7.88 9.65 -6.92
N ALA A 407 -9.03 9.11 -6.47
CA ALA A 407 -10.11 8.67 -7.36
C ALA A 407 -10.70 9.84 -8.15
N ARG A 408 -10.99 10.96 -7.49
CA ARG A 408 -11.57 12.16 -8.12
C ARG A 408 -10.57 12.90 -8.99
N SER A 409 -9.34 13.07 -8.54
CA SER A 409 -8.27 13.67 -9.35
C SER A 409 -8.06 12.91 -10.65
N SER A 410 -8.20 11.58 -10.64
CA SER A 410 -8.06 10.76 -11.85
C SER A 410 -9.14 11.02 -12.90
N GLN A 411 -10.31 11.55 -12.52
CA GLN A 411 -11.38 11.87 -13.46
C GLN A 411 -11.07 13.11 -14.31
N ASN A 412 -10.26 14.03 -13.76
CA ASN A 412 -9.91 15.29 -14.41
C ASN A 412 -8.46 15.34 -14.92
N ALA A 413 -7.69 14.28 -14.69
CA ALA A 413 -6.31 14.18 -15.14
C ALA A 413 -6.20 13.98 -16.66
N ASP A 414 -5.10 14.42 -17.24
CA ASP A 414 -4.76 14.14 -18.62
C ASP A 414 -4.21 12.71 -18.77
N LEU A 415 -3.35 12.31 -17.83
CA LEU A 415 -2.77 10.98 -17.79
C LEU A 415 -3.05 10.33 -16.43
N VAL A 416 -3.56 9.11 -16.45
CA VAL A 416 -3.74 8.29 -15.25
C VAL A 416 -2.83 7.06 -15.34
N ILE A 417 -1.89 6.96 -14.43
CA ILE A 417 -0.98 5.82 -14.35
C ILE A 417 -1.54 4.81 -13.34
N ALA A 418 -1.78 3.58 -13.80
CA ALA A 418 -2.36 2.51 -12.99
C ALA A 418 -1.59 1.20 -13.18
N ASN A 419 -1.94 0.15 -12.42
CA ASN A 419 -1.53 -1.21 -12.74
C ASN A 419 -2.66 -1.97 -13.45
N HIS A 420 -2.31 -3.09 -14.12
CA HIS A 420 -3.26 -3.91 -14.85
C HIS A 420 -4.43 -4.36 -13.97
N ALA A 421 -4.14 -4.83 -12.76
CA ALA A 421 -5.16 -5.27 -11.81
C ALA A 421 -6.22 -4.18 -11.53
N LEU A 422 -5.80 -2.92 -11.29
CA LEU A 422 -6.74 -1.83 -11.05
C LEU A 422 -7.60 -1.52 -12.27
N VAL A 423 -7.03 -1.59 -13.48
CA VAL A 423 -7.78 -1.39 -14.73
C VAL A 423 -8.82 -2.49 -14.89
N MET A 424 -8.47 -3.76 -14.61
CA MET A 424 -9.41 -4.89 -14.64
C MET A 424 -10.52 -4.75 -13.60
N VAL A 425 -10.19 -4.36 -12.35
CA VAL A 425 -11.20 -4.06 -11.31
C VAL A 425 -12.18 -2.98 -11.78
N ASN A 426 -11.67 -1.92 -12.39
CA ASN A 426 -12.52 -0.86 -12.93
C ASN A 426 -13.38 -1.35 -14.11
N ALA A 427 -12.83 -2.18 -14.99
CA ALA A 427 -13.58 -2.77 -16.10
C ALA A 427 -14.73 -3.66 -15.61
N ALA A 428 -14.47 -4.51 -14.61
CA ALA A 428 -15.48 -5.39 -14.02
C ALA A 428 -16.62 -4.62 -13.34
N ARG A 429 -16.28 -3.52 -12.62
CA ARG A 429 -17.26 -2.69 -11.90
C ARG A 429 -18.02 -1.71 -12.79
N ALA A 430 -17.47 -1.37 -13.95
CA ALA A 430 -17.96 -0.27 -14.79
C ALA A 430 -19.16 -0.62 -15.68
N ARG A 431 -19.85 -1.74 -15.45
CA ARG A 431 -21.05 -2.09 -16.26
C ARG A 431 -22.15 -1.01 -16.20
N GLU A 432 -22.15 -0.15 -15.16
CA GLU A 432 -23.22 0.83 -14.90
C GLU A 432 -22.75 2.29 -14.72
N GLN A 433 -21.43 2.60 -14.69
CA GLN A 433 -20.98 3.95 -14.33
C GLN A 433 -20.54 4.81 -15.53
N GLN A 434 -20.96 6.09 -15.51
CA GLN A 434 -20.45 7.15 -16.38
C GLN A 434 -18.97 7.43 -16.05
N GLY A 435 -18.12 7.63 -17.05
CA GLY A 435 -16.72 8.00 -16.86
C GLY A 435 -15.70 6.89 -17.15
N ARG A 436 -16.03 5.91 -17.98
CA ARG A 436 -15.07 4.88 -18.42
C ARG A 436 -13.92 5.49 -19.19
N PRO A 437 -12.67 5.05 -18.94
CA PRO A 437 -11.56 5.45 -19.79
C PRO A 437 -11.82 4.99 -21.23
N THR A 438 -11.67 5.91 -22.17
CA THR A 438 -11.90 5.64 -23.61
C THR A 438 -10.60 5.40 -24.35
N ARG A 439 -9.46 5.67 -23.72
CA ARG A 439 -8.11 5.47 -24.24
C ARG A 439 -7.27 4.82 -23.17
N ILE A 440 -6.76 3.62 -23.47
CA ILE A 440 -5.97 2.83 -22.52
C ILE A 440 -4.73 2.33 -23.24
N ILE A 441 -3.58 2.47 -22.61
CA ILE A 441 -2.30 1.91 -23.03
C ILE A 441 -1.92 0.85 -22.01
N PHE A 442 -1.65 -0.37 -22.44
CA PHE A 442 -1.13 -1.44 -21.61
C PHE A 442 0.36 -1.62 -21.89
N ASP A 443 1.21 -1.11 -21.00
CA ASP A 443 2.66 -1.29 -21.05
C ASP A 443 3.01 -2.64 -20.40
N GLU A 444 3.90 -3.42 -21.02
CA GLU A 444 4.14 -4.82 -20.67
C GLU A 444 2.85 -5.67 -20.78
N GLY A 445 2.13 -5.52 -21.89
CA GLY A 445 0.81 -6.10 -22.13
C GLY A 445 0.73 -7.63 -22.04
N HIS A 446 1.86 -8.34 -22.08
CA HIS A 446 1.91 -9.79 -21.90
C HIS A 446 1.46 -10.24 -20.49
N HIS A 447 1.50 -9.34 -19.48
CA HIS A 447 0.97 -9.60 -18.15
C HIS A 447 -0.52 -9.27 -17.98
N LEU A 448 -1.20 -8.86 -19.05
CA LEU A 448 -2.61 -8.50 -19.00
C LEU A 448 -3.49 -9.72 -18.71
N HIS A 449 -3.12 -10.88 -19.25
CA HIS A 449 -3.84 -12.14 -19.04
C HIS A 449 -3.85 -12.52 -17.56
N ASP A 450 -2.71 -12.51 -16.87
CA ASP A 450 -2.62 -12.80 -15.44
C ASP A 450 -3.52 -11.87 -14.60
N ALA A 451 -3.55 -10.59 -14.96
CA ALA A 451 -4.38 -9.62 -14.27
C ALA A 451 -5.88 -9.82 -14.54
N ALA A 452 -6.24 -10.27 -15.74
CA ALA A 452 -7.61 -10.59 -16.09
C ALA A 452 -8.09 -11.86 -15.37
N ASP A 453 -7.28 -12.93 -15.40
CA ASP A 453 -7.58 -14.17 -14.71
C ASP A 453 -7.79 -13.93 -13.22
N SER A 454 -6.88 -13.20 -12.56
CA SER A 454 -7.02 -12.85 -11.14
C SER A 454 -8.29 -12.04 -10.82
N MET A 455 -8.80 -11.25 -11.78
CA MET A 455 -9.97 -10.40 -11.54
C MET A 455 -11.30 -11.09 -11.88
N PHE A 456 -11.32 -11.90 -12.94
CA PHE A 456 -12.53 -12.52 -13.46
C PHE A 456 -12.72 -13.96 -13.00
N ALA A 457 -11.67 -14.61 -12.46
CA ALA A 457 -11.80 -15.89 -11.78
C ALA A 457 -12.66 -15.75 -10.50
N VAL A 458 -13.45 -16.75 -10.23
CA VAL A 458 -14.13 -16.91 -8.94
C VAL A 458 -13.26 -17.80 -8.07
N ALA A 459 -12.77 -17.29 -6.96
CA ALA A 459 -11.98 -18.04 -6.00
C ALA A 459 -12.66 -18.03 -4.63
N LEU A 460 -12.70 -19.17 -3.95
CA LEU A 460 -12.99 -19.28 -2.54
C LEU A 460 -11.69 -19.63 -1.84
N THR A 461 -11.08 -18.66 -1.16
CA THR A 461 -9.82 -18.88 -0.45
C THR A 461 -9.97 -18.70 1.05
N GLY A 462 -9.04 -19.29 1.80
CA GLY A 462 -9.01 -19.13 3.25
C GLY A 462 -8.90 -17.65 3.66
N GLN A 463 -8.08 -16.87 2.98
CA GLN A 463 -7.92 -15.44 3.27
C GLN A 463 -9.19 -14.62 2.97
N GLU A 464 -9.85 -14.86 1.84
CA GLU A 464 -11.08 -14.14 1.49
C GLU A 464 -12.24 -14.48 2.43
N THR A 465 -12.32 -15.73 2.87
CA THR A 465 -13.34 -16.17 3.84
C THR A 465 -13.11 -15.56 5.23
N VAL A 466 -11.84 -15.43 5.69
CA VAL A 466 -11.49 -14.68 6.90
C VAL A 466 -11.86 -13.20 6.77
N GLU A 467 -11.62 -12.60 5.61
CA GLU A 467 -12.00 -11.20 5.37
C GLU A 467 -13.53 -11.01 5.42
N MET A 468 -14.28 -11.93 4.85
CA MET A 468 -15.76 -11.95 4.91
C MET A 468 -16.24 -12.06 6.36
N ARG A 469 -15.71 -13.02 7.15
CA ARG A 469 -16.01 -13.17 8.57
C ARG A 469 -15.75 -11.87 9.34
N ARG A 470 -14.55 -11.29 9.14
CA ARG A 470 -14.16 -10.04 9.79
C ARG A 470 -15.09 -8.88 9.41
N TRP A 471 -15.55 -8.84 8.17
CA TRP A 471 -16.46 -7.80 7.73
C TRP A 471 -17.83 -7.90 8.42
N VAL A 472 -18.35 -9.11 8.62
CA VAL A 472 -19.63 -9.36 9.31
C VAL A 472 -19.48 -9.17 10.82
N MET A 473 -18.54 -9.87 11.44
CA MET A 473 -18.41 -9.94 12.90
C MET A 473 -17.60 -8.79 13.50
N GLY A 474 -16.72 -8.19 12.73
CA GLY A 474 -15.67 -7.29 13.23
C GLY A 474 -14.43 -8.03 13.70
N PRO A 475 -13.42 -7.31 14.22
CA PRO A 475 -12.19 -7.94 14.72
C PRO A 475 -12.46 -8.76 15.99
N GLU A 476 -12.01 -10.00 15.94
CA GLU A 476 -12.05 -10.94 17.07
C GLU A 476 -10.73 -10.87 17.85
N GLY A 477 -10.74 -11.14 19.17
CA GLY A 477 -9.56 -11.16 20.01
C GLY A 477 -9.29 -9.88 20.79
N LYS A 478 -8.01 -9.70 21.24
CA LYS A 478 -7.59 -8.58 22.11
C LYS A 478 -7.63 -7.20 21.44
N SER A 479 -7.67 -7.14 20.14
CA SER A 479 -7.68 -5.91 19.33
C SER A 479 -9.10 -5.53 18.89
N ARG A 480 -10.03 -5.39 19.80
CA ARG A 480 -11.40 -4.97 19.48
C ARG A 480 -11.44 -3.51 19.07
N GLY A 481 -11.31 -3.24 17.78
CA GLY A 481 -11.61 -1.93 17.21
C GLY A 481 -13.09 -1.61 17.38
N ARG A 482 -13.42 -0.46 17.96
CA ARG A 482 -14.78 -0.10 18.40
C ARG A 482 -15.79 0.12 17.27
N ARG A 483 -15.35 0.17 16.00
CA ARG A 483 -16.17 0.60 14.85
C ARG A 483 -16.17 -0.40 13.68
N ARG A 484 -15.84 -1.66 13.91
CA ARG A 484 -15.74 -2.67 12.85
C ARG A 484 -16.80 -3.74 13.02
N GLY A 485 -17.21 -4.34 11.88
CA GLY A 485 -18.29 -5.29 11.81
C GLY A 485 -19.60 -4.66 11.36
N LEU A 486 -20.49 -5.50 10.84
CA LEU A 486 -21.76 -5.08 10.24
C LEU A 486 -22.67 -4.35 11.25
N ALA A 487 -22.81 -4.89 12.46
CA ALA A 487 -23.60 -4.30 13.52
C ALA A 487 -23.11 -2.90 13.94
N ALA A 488 -21.79 -2.70 14.02
CA ALA A 488 -21.22 -1.39 14.37
C ALA A 488 -21.40 -0.35 13.25
N ARG A 489 -21.35 -0.78 11.98
CA ARG A 489 -21.57 0.09 10.82
C ARG A 489 -23.02 0.50 10.66
N LEU A 490 -23.94 -0.39 11.00
CA LEU A 490 -25.37 -0.21 10.93
C LEU A 490 -25.99 -0.11 12.32
N SER A 491 -25.30 0.58 13.25
CA SER A 491 -25.75 0.70 14.65
C SER A 491 -27.13 1.30 14.79
N ASP A 492 -27.50 2.24 13.91
CA ASP A 492 -28.82 2.86 13.91
C ASP A 492 -29.88 1.86 13.48
N VAL A 493 -29.61 1.08 12.42
CA VAL A 493 -30.51 0.01 11.97
C VAL A 493 -30.63 -1.09 13.02
N ALA A 494 -29.51 -1.51 13.62
CA ALA A 494 -29.51 -2.52 14.68
C ALA A 494 -30.30 -2.08 15.93
N SER A 495 -30.37 -0.75 16.19
CA SER A 495 -31.02 -0.19 17.37
C SER A 495 -32.48 0.19 17.15
N TYR A 496 -32.84 0.66 15.95
CA TYR A 496 -34.15 1.28 15.70
C TYR A 496 -34.99 0.52 14.66
N ASP A 497 -34.43 -0.48 13.97
CA ASP A 497 -35.17 -1.30 13.01
C ASP A 497 -35.09 -2.78 13.35
N GLU A 498 -36.21 -3.34 13.79
CA GLU A 498 -36.29 -4.72 14.28
C GLU A 498 -35.93 -5.76 13.20
N LEU A 499 -36.38 -5.56 11.95
CA LEU A 499 -36.11 -6.50 10.86
C LEU A 499 -34.62 -6.45 10.44
N GLY A 500 -34.06 -5.27 10.32
CA GLY A 500 -32.63 -5.09 10.04
C GLY A 500 -31.77 -5.63 11.17
N GLY A 501 -32.14 -5.38 12.42
CA GLY A 501 -31.44 -5.92 13.59
C GLY A 501 -31.42 -7.45 13.63
N ARG A 502 -32.56 -8.11 13.33
CA ARG A 502 -32.64 -9.58 13.22
C ARG A 502 -31.76 -10.11 12.08
N ALA A 503 -31.75 -9.43 10.93
CA ALA A 503 -30.95 -9.84 9.79
C ALA A 503 -29.44 -9.71 10.08
N ILE A 504 -29.01 -8.63 10.77
CA ILE A 504 -27.64 -8.44 11.20
C ILE A 504 -27.21 -9.55 12.17
N GLU A 505 -28.03 -9.89 13.14
CA GLU A 505 -27.73 -10.94 14.12
C GLU A 505 -27.68 -12.33 13.48
N ALA A 506 -28.61 -12.63 12.57
CA ALA A 506 -28.62 -13.89 11.83
C ALA A 506 -27.35 -14.02 10.95
N ALA A 507 -26.93 -12.94 10.28
CA ALA A 507 -25.69 -12.92 9.51
C ALA A 507 -24.46 -13.14 10.42
N ARG A 508 -24.43 -12.53 11.62
CA ARG A 508 -23.36 -12.71 12.59
C ARG A 508 -23.23 -14.16 13.04
N ILE A 509 -24.34 -14.83 13.35
CA ILE A 509 -24.35 -16.25 13.74
C ILE A 509 -23.87 -17.12 12.57
N ALA A 510 -24.39 -16.90 11.36
CA ALA A 510 -23.99 -17.68 10.19
C ALA A 510 -22.51 -17.50 9.81
N ALA A 511 -21.93 -16.32 10.06
CA ALA A 511 -20.52 -16.05 9.80
C ALA A 511 -19.56 -16.85 10.70
N GLU A 512 -20.04 -17.50 11.76
CA GLU A 512 -19.23 -18.37 12.62
C GLU A 512 -18.70 -19.61 11.87
N ALA A 513 -19.37 -20.03 10.80
CA ALA A 513 -18.94 -21.13 9.92
C ALA A 513 -17.68 -20.77 9.08
N LEU A 514 -17.40 -19.47 8.90
CA LEU A 514 -16.22 -19.02 8.17
C LEU A 514 -14.95 -19.09 9.03
N PRO A 515 -13.78 -19.31 8.41
CA PRO A 515 -12.47 -19.35 9.08
C PRO A 515 -12.20 -18.12 9.93
N GLY A 516 -11.76 -18.34 11.16
CA GLY A 516 -11.32 -17.30 12.07
C GLY A 516 -9.80 -17.13 12.07
N GLU A 517 -9.30 -16.20 12.91
CA GLU A 517 -7.86 -15.99 13.06
C GLU A 517 -7.16 -17.29 13.49
N GLY A 518 -6.00 -17.61 12.88
CA GLY A 518 -5.25 -18.86 13.14
C GLY A 518 -5.77 -20.11 12.39
N TRP A 519 -6.71 -19.98 11.47
CA TRP A 519 -7.29 -21.06 10.70
C TRP A 519 -6.25 -21.99 10.03
N LEU A 520 -5.21 -21.42 9.43
CA LEU A 520 -4.18 -22.18 8.73
C LEU A 520 -3.37 -23.08 9.69
N ALA A 521 -3.12 -22.60 10.91
CA ALA A 521 -2.48 -23.42 11.94
C ALA A 521 -3.38 -24.60 12.35
N ARG A 522 -4.67 -24.35 12.58
CA ARG A 522 -5.64 -25.42 12.91
C ARG A 522 -5.73 -26.47 11.81
N ILE A 523 -5.74 -26.10 10.54
CA ILE A 523 -5.73 -27.04 9.42
C ILE A 523 -4.45 -27.87 9.43
N ARG A 524 -3.28 -27.25 9.64
CA ARG A 524 -1.98 -27.97 9.71
C ARG A 524 -1.91 -28.94 10.87
N GLU A 525 -2.53 -28.61 11.98
CA GLU A 525 -2.60 -29.43 13.19
C GLU A 525 -3.68 -30.53 13.11
N GLY A 526 -4.45 -30.56 12.02
CA GLY A 526 -5.54 -31.53 11.83
C GLY A 526 -6.78 -31.28 12.67
N ALA A 527 -6.97 -30.05 13.13
CA ALA A 527 -8.11 -29.63 13.97
C ALA A 527 -8.90 -28.48 13.33
N PRO A 528 -9.42 -28.63 12.07
CA PRO A 528 -10.21 -27.59 11.41
C PRO A 528 -11.49 -27.31 12.20
N SER A 529 -11.88 -26.03 12.25
CA SER A 529 -13.07 -25.55 12.95
C SER A 529 -14.10 -25.00 11.96
N GLY A 530 -15.31 -25.58 11.96
CA GLY A 530 -16.39 -25.18 11.05
C GLY A 530 -16.24 -25.76 9.63
N GLU A 531 -17.29 -25.56 8.84
CA GLU A 531 -17.50 -26.24 7.57
C GLU A 531 -16.50 -25.79 6.50
N ILE A 532 -16.15 -24.52 6.50
CA ILE A 532 -15.21 -23.98 5.51
C ILE A 532 -13.78 -24.43 5.80
N GLU A 533 -13.34 -24.46 7.07
CA GLU A 533 -12.00 -25.00 7.40
C GLU A 533 -11.92 -26.51 7.10
N GLN A 534 -13.01 -27.26 7.25
CA GLN A 534 -13.07 -28.67 6.86
C GLN A 534 -12.91 -28.85 5.35
N LEU A 535 -13.57 -28.00 4.55
CA LEU A 535 -13.38 -27.96 3.10
C LEU A 535 -11.93 -27.65 2.73
N LEU A 536 -11.35 -26.59 3.31
CA LEU A 536 -9.98 -26.20 3.05
C LEU A 536 -8.99 -27.30 3.45
N ALA A 537 -9.24 -28.02 4.56
CA ALA A 537 -8.44 -29.16 4.98
C ALA A 537 -8.51 -30.34 3.97
N ALA A 538 -9.72 -30.60 3.42
CA ALA A 538 -9.91 -31.62 2.39
C ALA A 538 -9.20 -31.23 1.08
N ILE A 539 -9.30 -29.96 0.65
CA ILE A 539 -8.58 -29.42 -0.51
C ILE A 539 -7.08 -29.60 -0.31
N ARG A 540 -6.54 -29.20 0.84
CA ARG A 540 -5.12 -29.38 1.18
C ARG A 540 -4.70 -30.84 1.06
N GLY A 541 -5.49 -31.76 1.60
CA GLY A 541 -5.22 -33.21 1.52
C GLY A 541 -5.21 -33.71 0.07
N THR A 542 -6.17 -33.31 -0.73
CA THR A 542 -6.29 -33.70 -2.16
C THR A 542 -5.11 -33.16 -2.99
N VAL A 543 -4.73 -31.88 -2.80
CA VAL A 543 -3.61 -31.28 -3.54
C VAL A 543 -2.31 -31.98 -3.21
N TYR A 544 -2.01 -32.25 -1.93
CA TYR A 544 -0.79 -32.99 -1.57
C TYR A 544 -0.80 -34.46 -2.02
N ALA A 545 -1.95 -35.10 -2.01
CA ALA A 545 -2.05 -36.48 -2.46
C ALA A 545 -1.77 -36.65 -3.96
N ARG A 546 -1.92 -35.59 -4.74
CA ARG A 546 -1.72 -35.53 -6.19
C ARG A 546 -0.40 -34.88 -6.62
N ASP A 547 0.35 -34.36 -5.67
CA ASP A 547 1.65 -33.74 -5.94
C ASP A 547 2.69 -34.79 -6.25
N GLU A 548 3.07 -34.92 -7.52
CA GLU A 548 4.11 -35.83 -8.00
C GLU A 548 5.52 -35.23 -7.93
N SER A 549 5.64 -33.90 -7.65
CA SER A 549 6.92 -33.16 -7.71
C SER A 549 7.89 -33.49 -6.57
N GLY A 550 7.39 -34.10 -5.51
CA GLY A 550 8.17 -34.40 -4.30
C GLY A 550 8.48 -33.16 -3.46
N ALA A 551 8.68 -33.36 -2.16
CA ALA A 551 8.81 -32.28 -1.17
C ALA A 551 10.01 -31.32 -1.35
N GLU A 552 10.89 -31.53 -2.32
CA GLU A 552 12.12 -30.76 -2.52
C GLU A 552 11.94 -29.54 -3.41
N ASP A 553 10.89 -29.45 -4.23
CA ASP A 553 10.62 -28.26 -5.05
C ASP A 553 9.61 -27.31 -4.38
N ALA A 554 9.96 -26.86 -3.20
CA ALA A 554 9.07 -26.22 -2.24
C ALA A 554 8.88 -24.70 -2.45
N GLY A 555 9.20 -24.15 -3.62
CA GLY A 555 9.19 -22.69 -3.83
C GLY A 555 7.85 -22.10 -4.24
N TYR A 556 7.03 -22.83 -4.97
CA TYR A 556 5.83 -22.34 -5.65
C TYR A 556 4.54 -22.96 -5.09
N GLY A 557 3.38 -22.38 -5.45
CA GLY A 557 2.08 -22.98 -5.18
C GLY A 557 1.91 -24.35 -5.86
N LEU A 558 0.99 -25.15 -5.35
CA LEU A 558 0.57 -26.42 -5.96
C LEU A 558 -0.85 -26.26 -6.48
N GLU A 559 -1.12 -26.82 -7.64
CA GLU A 559 -2.43 -26.82 -8.27
C GLU A 559 -2.79 -28.20 -8.78
N THR A 560 -4.09 -28.54 -8.76
CA THR A 560 -4.59 -29.77 -9.36
C THR A 560 -5.98 -29.55 -9.95
N GLU A 561 -6.30 -30.24 -11.03
CA GLU A 561 -7.60 -30.18 -11.67
C GLU A 561 -8.71 -30.74 -10.77
N LEU A 562 -9.93 -30.22 -10.99
CA LEU A 562 -11.14 -30.68 -10.30
C LEU A 562 -11.72 -31.96 -10.97
N ALA A 563 -10.89 -33.01 -11.13
CA ALA A 563 -11.26 -34.26 -11.74
C ALA A 563 -11.11 -35.41 -10.73
N GLU A 564 -11.89 -36.46 -10.87
CA GLU A 564 -11.78 -37.69 -10.06
C GLU A 564 -11.73 -37.44 -8.54
N LEU A 565 -12.68 -36.67 -8.03
CA LEU A 565 -12.73 -36.26 -6.64
C LEU A 565 -13.19 -37.40 -5.71
N ASP A 566 -12.63 -37.42 -4.49
CA ASP A 566 -13.02 -38.33 -3.45
C ASP A 566 -14.34 -37.93 -2.75
N GLY A 567 -15.00 -38.90 -2.15
CA GLY A 567 -16.24 -38.68 -1.43
C GLY A 567 -16.14 -37.67 -0.28
N PRO A 568 -15.07 -37.69 0.53
CA PRO A 568 -14.82 -36.72 1.59
C PRO A 568 -14.79 -35.27 1.14
N LEU A 569 -14.11 -34.96 0.03
CA LEU A 569 -14.04 -33.59 -0.52
C LEU A 569 -15.42 -33.14 -1.01
N ILE A 570 -16.15 -34.01 -1.73
CA ILE A 570 -17.51 -33.71 -2.20
C ILE A 570 -18.44 -33.44 -1.01
N ALA A 571 -18.38 -34.25 0.04
CA ALA A 571 -19.18 -34.05 1.23
C ALA A 571 -18.85 -32.72 1.94
N ALA A 572 -17.56 -32.39 2.09
CA ALA A 572 -17.13 -31.13 2.68
C ALA A 572 -17.58 -29.91 1.86
N ALA A 573 -17.55 -30.02 0.51
CA ALA A 573 -18.05 -28.96 -0.37
C ALA A 573 -19.56 -28.73 -0.22
N MET A 574 -20.35 -29.80 -0.06
CA MET A 574 -21.79 -29.67 0.17
C MET A 574 -22.12 -29.01 1.52
N GLU A 575 -21.39 -29.34 2.59
CA GLU A 575 -21.56 -28.67 3.89
C GLU A 575 -21.15 -27.19 3.80
N ALA A 576 -20.01 -26.90 3.17
CA ALA A 576 -19.56 -25.54 2.94
C ALA A 576 -20.58 -24.74 2.12
N ALA A 577 -21.18 -25.30 1.07
CA ALA A 577 -22.21 -24.64 0.28
C ALA A 577 -23.44 -24.31 1.13
N ARG A 578 -23.85 -25.19 2.04
CA ARG A 578 -24.94 -24.93 2.99
C ARG A 578 -24.59 -23.79 3.96
N ALA A 579 -23.40 -23.76 4.48
CA ALA A 579 -22.92 -22.69 5.36
C ALA A 579 -22.85 -21.34 4.63
N ILE A 580 -22.35 -21.30 3.40
CA ILE A 580 -22.37 -20.09 2.57
C ILE A 580 -23.79 -19.62 2.29
N HIS A 581 -24.71 -20.52 1.98
CA HIS A 581 -26.12 -20.17 1.77
C HIS A 581 -26.78 -19.64 3.04
N ALA A 582 -26.50 -20.22 4.20
CA ALA A 582 -26.99 -19.75 5.50
C ALA A 582 -26.51 -18.32 5.82
N LEU A 583 -25.33 -17.93 5.39
CA LEU A 583 -24.83 -16.54 5.51
C LEU A 583 -25.43 -15.62 4.43
N HIS A 584 -25.59 -16.10 3.21
CA HIS A 584 -26.12 -15.32 2.09
C HIS A 584 -27.54 -14.81 2.35
N GLN A 585 -28.43 -15.67 2.87
CA GLN A 585 -29.87 -15.35 3.08
C GLN A 585 -30.10 -14.12 3.98
N PRO A 586 -29.53 -14.02 5.18
CA PRO A 586 -29.74 -12.86 6.04
C PRO A 586 -29.11 -11.58 5.46
N LEU A 587 -28.01 -11.68 4.69
CA LEU A 587 -27.42 -10.52 4.04
C LEU A 587 -28.31 -10.00 2.90
N VAL A 588 -28.92 -10.87 2.10
CA VAL A 588 -29.94 -10.46 1.10
C VAL A 588 -31.16 -9.82 1.77
N ALA A 589 -31.65 -10.39 2.86
CA ALA A 589 -32.78 -9.82 3.60
C ALA A 589 -32.43 -8.43 4.16
N LEU A 590 -31.20 -8.28 4.68
CA LEU A 590 -30.69 -6.98 5.15
C LEU A 590 -30.60 -5.98 4.00
N GLY A 591 -30.03 -6.34 2.86
CA GLY A 591 -29.91 -5.46 1.68
C GLY A 591 -31.26 -4.88 1.27
N ARG A 592 -32.25 -5.75 1.09
CA ARG A 592 -33.63 -5.32 0.77
C ARG A 592 -34.24 -4.41 1.85
N ARG A 593 -33.97 -4.69 3.13
CA ARG A 593 -34.47 -3.84 4.21
C ARG A 593 -33.82 -2.45 4.19
N LEU A 594 -32.52 -2.38 3.92
CA LEU A 594 -31.81 -1.10 3.80
C LEU A 594 -32.33 -0.26 2.62
N GLU A 595 -32.63 -0.88 1.49
CA GLU A 595 -33.25 -0.20 0.34
C GLU A 595 -34.61 0.39 0.70
N ILE A 596 -35.47 -0.37 1.38
CA ILE A 596 -36.79 0.10 1.87
C ILE A 596 -36.61 1.30 2.82
N LEU A 597 -35.64 1.27 3.74
CA LEU A 597 -35.37 2.38 4.66
C LEU A 597 -34.89 3.66 3.95
N ILE A 598 -34.23 3.52 2.79
CA ILE A 598 -33.85 4.67 1.96
C ILE A 598 -35.04 5.23 1.17
N GLU A 599 -35.91 4.35 0.64
CA GLU A 599 -37.08 4.73 -0.13
C GLU A 599 -38.18 5.36 0.74
N ASP A 600 -38.42 4.80 1.92
CA ASP A 600 -39.42 5.26 2.91
C ASP A 600 -38.70 5.54 4.25
N PRO A 601 -38.06 6.72 4.37
CA PRO A 601 -37.19 7.04 5.51
C PRO A 601 -37.99 7.25 6.81
N PRO A 602 -37.70 6.47 7.87
CA PRO A 602 -38.26 6.69 9.18
C PRO A 602 -37.70 7.96 9.86
N ASP A 603 -38.40 8.46 10.88
CA ASP A 603 -38.05 9.70 11.59
C ASP A 603 -36.60 9.72 12.17
N TRP A 604 -36.07 8.55 12.53
CA TRP A 604 -34.69 8.45 13.06
C TRP A 604 -33.60 8.51 12.00
N LEU A 605 -33.95 8.44 10.70
CA LEU A 605 -32.98 8.42 9.60
C LEU A 605 -32.53 9.84 9.24
N ASP A 606 -31.56 10.35 9.98
CA ASP A 606 -30.91 11.63 9.67
C ASP A 606 -29.94 11.54 8.47
N GLY A 607 -29.43 12.68 8.01
CA GLY A 607 -28.51 12.74 6.87
C GLY A 607 -27.26 11.87 7.04
N PRO A 608 -26.55 11.91 8.18
CA PRO A 608 -25.42 11.04 8.48
C PRO A 608 -25.78 9.55 8.50
N ALA A 609 -26.91 9.15 9.08
CA ALA A 609 -27.36 7.77 9.10
C ALA A 609 -27.71 7.29 7.69
N ARG A 610 -28.38 8.11 6.89
CA ARG A 610 -28.67 7.84 5.48
C ARG A 610 -27.40 7.56 4.67
N ALA A 611 -26.40 8.43 4.78
CA ALA A 611 -25.12 8.24 4.08
C ALA A 611 -24.39 6.95 4.50
N ARG A 612 -24.49 6.55 5.79
CA ARG A 612 -23.95 5.26 6.25
C ARG A 612 -24.68 4.08 5.64
N ILE A 613 -26.02 4.13 5.55
CA ILE A 613 -26.82 3.07 4.95
C ILE A 613 -26.54 2.96 3.44
N GLU A 614 -26.50 4.07 2.70
CA GLU A 614 -26.16 4.08 1.27
C GLU A 614 -24.77 3.47 1.01
N GLY A 615 -23.77 3.82 1.81
CA GLY A 615 -22.44 3.21 1.74
C GLY A 615 -22.44 1.72 2.10
N ALA A 616 -23.31 1.30 3.05
CA ALA A 616 -23.45 -0.09 3.43
C ALA A 616 -24.15 -0.92 2.35
N ILE A 617 -25.17 -0.40 1.66
CA ILE A 617 -25.86 -1.08 0.54
C ILE A 617 -24.84 -1.43 -0.55
N ALA A 618 -24.02 -0.47 -1.00
CA ALA A 618 -23.01 -0.73 -2.02
C ALA A 618 -21.97 -1.79 -1.59
N SER A 619 -21.53 -1.74 -0.34
CA SER A 619 -20.60 -2.71 0.22
C SER A 619 -21.24 -4.10 0.42
N LEU A 620 -22.51 -4.16 0.75
CA LEU A 620 -23.27 -5.39 0.97
C LEU A 620 -23.58 -6.09 -0.35
N GLY A 621 -24.00 -5.35 -1.38
CA GLY A 621 -24.32 -5.90 -2.71
C GLY A 621 -23.19 -6.73 -3.27
N TRP A 622 -21.98 -6.17 -3.28
CA TRP A 622 -20.79 -6.90 -3.75
C TRP A 622 -20.52 -8.21 -2.97
N ARG A 623 -20.82 -8.25 -1.68
CA ARG A 623 -20.62 -9.45 -0.85
C ARG A 623 -21.70 -10.50 -1.05
N ILE A 624 -22.92 -10.07 -1.28
CA ILE A 624 -24.01 -10.95 -1.68
C ILE A 624 -23.64 -11.65 -2.99
N ASP A 625 -23.15 -10.90 -3.98
CA ASP A 625 -22.71 -11.44 -5.26
C ASP A 625 -21.55 -12.42 -5.10
N LEU A 626 -20.57 -12.10 -4.23
CA LEU A 626 -19.44 -12.98 -3.94
C LEU A 626 -19.88 -14.29 -3.28
N LEU A 627 -20.77 -14.23 -2.30
CA LEU A 627 -21.31 -15.45 -1.65
C LEU A 627 -22.12 -16.30 -2.63
N ALA A 628 -22.87 -15.68 -3.53
CA ALA A 628 -23.57 -16.39 -4.59
C ALA A 628 -22.60 -17.08 -5.56
N ALA A 629 -21.52 -16.39 -5.92
CA ALA A 629 -20.45 -16.94 -6.76
C ALA A 629 -19.74 -18.12 -6.07
N TRP A 630 -19.43 -18.02 -4.79
CA TRP A 630 -18.86 -19.12 -4.00
C TRP A 630 -19.82 -20.32 -3.90
N ALA A 631 -21.11 -20.08 -3.67
CA ALA A 631 -22.10 -21.15 -3.65
C ALA A 631 -22.19 -21.87 -5.01
N SER A 632 -22.12 -21.12 -6.11
CA SER A 632 -22.08 -21.67 -7.47
C SER A 632 -20.82 -22.50 -7.71
N LEU A 633 -19.64 -21.98 -7.31
CA LEU A 633 -18.36 -22.68 -7.41
C LEU A 633 -18.37 -24.02 -6.65
N LEU A 634 -18.86 -24.00 -5.41
CA LEU A 634 -18.98 -25.21 -4.58
C LEU A 634 -19.96 -26.23 -5.18
N GLY A 635 -21.02 -25.77 -5.83
CA GLY A 635 -21.99 -26.63 -6.55
C GLY A 635 -21.41 -27.35 -7.78
N ARG A 636 -20.24 -26.92 -8.28
CA ARG A 636 -19.53 -27.57 -9.40
C ARG A 636 -18.68 -28.75 -8.92
N ILE A 637 -18.33 -28.81 -7.63
CA ILE A 637 -17.55 -29.90 -7.03
C ILE A 637 -18.39 -31.17 -7.01
N GLY A 638 -17.93 -32.20 -7.73
CA GLY A 638 -18.66 -33.47 -7.90
C GLY A 638 -19.76 -33.46 -8.97
N GLY A 639 -19.96 -32.33 -9.66
CA GLY A 639 -20.83 -32.19 -10.81
C GLY A 639 -20.13 -32.51 -12.14
N PRO A 640 -20.88 -32.49 -13.27
CA PRO A 640 -20.27 -32.62 -14.59
C PRO A 640 -19.39 -31.40 -14.91
N ALA A 641 -18.25 -31.62 -15.59
CA ALA A 641 -17.39 -30.54 -16.06
C ALA A 641 -18.13 -29.64 -17.05
N ASP A 642 -18.00 -28.34 -16.89
CA ASP A 642 -18.52 -27.34 -17.81
C ASP A 642 -17.42 -26.94 -18.80
N PRO A 643 -17.61 -27.14 -20.11
CA PRO A 643 -16.57 -26.89 -21.11
C PRO A 643 -16.14 -25.42 -21.20
N ASP A 644 -16.96 -24.49 -20.73
CA ASP A 644 -16.67 -23.04 -20.74
C ASP A 644 -15.82 -22.58 -19.54
N PHE A 645 -15.52 -23.47 -18.59
CA PHE A 645 -14.77 -23.16 -17.38
C PHE A 645 -13.64 -24.14 -17.12
N VAL A 646 -12.60 -23.65 -16.50
CA VAL A 646 -11.55 -24.45 -15.90
C VAL A 646 -11.64 -24.31 -14.39
N ASP A 647 -11.88 -25.42 -13.71
CA ASP A 647 -11.96 -25.50 -12.25
C ASP A 647 -10.72 -26.19 -11.68
N TRP A 648 -10.12 -25.61 -10.65
CA TRP A 648 -8.93 -26.18 -10.01
C TRP A 648 -8.94 -25.99 -8.50
N LEU A 649 -8.13 -26.81 -7.83
CA LEU A 649 -7.79 -26.67 -6.42
C LEU A 649 -6.36 -26.18 -6.31
N ALA A 650 -6.10 -25.20 -5.45
CA ALA A 650 -4.78 -24.62 -5.28
C ALA A 650 -4.34 -24.56 -3.81
N LEU A 651 -3.04 -24.61 -3.61
CA LEU A 651 -2.37 -24.39 -2.34
C LEU A 651 -1.25 -23.38 -2.55
N ASP A 652 -1.44 -22.17 -2.08
CA ASP A 652 -0.47 -21.09 -2.23
C ASP A 652 0.65 -21.21 -1.20
N ARG A 653 1.90 -21.11 -1.68
CA ARG A 653 3.10 -21.16 -0.84
C ARG A 653 4.00 -19.94 -1.12
N VAL A 654 4.64 -19.45 -0.07
CA VAL A 654 5.67 -18.40 -0.14
C VAL A 654 6.91 -18.91 0.58
N GLU A 655 8.03 -19.00 -0.10
CA GLU A 655 9.28 -19.56 0.44
C GLU A 655 9.08 -20.95 1.09
N GLY A 656 8.29 -21.80 0.45
CA GLY A 656 7.98 -23.14 0.93
C GLY A 656 6.97 -23.21 2.09
N ARG A 657 6.42 -22.09 2.53
CA ARG A 657 5.42 -22.04 3.59
C ARG A 657 4.04 -21.81 3.00
N GLU A 658 3.08 -22.63 3.39
CA GLU A 658 1.68 -22.43 3.03
C GLU A 658 1.21 -21.04 3.49
N TYR A 659 0.51 -20.36 2.61
CA TYR A 659 -0.01 -19.02 2.83
C TYR A 659 -1.53 -18.97 2.69
N ASP A 660 -2.09 -19.62 1.69
CA ASP A 660 -3.51 -19.72 1.40
C ASP A 660 -3.87 -21.01 0.65
N MET A 661 -5.13 -21.32 0.51
CA MET A 661 -5.65 -22.43 -0.28
C MET A 661 -7.10 -22.18 -0.70
#